data_cc8540e7357a9693eb3daa963db40047
#
_entry.id   cc8540e7357a9693eb3daa963db40047
#
_cell.length_a   1.000
_cell.length_b   1.000
_cell.length_c   1.000
_cell.angle_alpha   90.00
_cell.angle_beta   90.00
_cell.angle_gamma   90.00
#
_symmetry.space_group_name_H-M   'P 1'
#
loop_
_entity.id
_entity.type
_entity.pdbx_description
1 polymer ?
#
loop_
_entity_poly.entity_id
_entity_poly.type
_entity_poly.pdbx_seq_one_letter_code
_entity_poly.pdbx_strand_id
1 'polypeptide(L)'
;MAEVAASPAIARDLSNIRMQAWNLFVVGFLVLFLELACIRWFAAYVVFLQFFTNVALLASFLGMSCGCMAARQERDWLSYFPFIALGAVLIALAMFLAFHSWSGLVVDVGGQRSPQEVFFGTEYKDPDIARFVIPIEVIAALFFVLIALMFVGPGQVLGRAFDTYPNRVLGYTLNIGGSLAGIVAFSALAFLQAPAGLWFLIVCAAVGYLQYQAGSLDRVKVLALIMLVVGLSIPTVWLRGEHARHWSPYYLIDHDIGAGYIGVNGVAHQWILSFAAAGSPYSLIHLLNQHSGGAPFQDVLVIGAGSGNDVTHALKFGATRVDAVEIDPAIQQIGRQYHPDHPYQDPRVVPHLDDGRHFLRSTDQKFDLVAYALVDSLILHSGYANIRLESYLFTRQAFDDVRRVLKPDGIFVMYNFFRQDWIVQRIAAMAEAAFGCRPTVLSLPYEERVKDLPLNSFTMIIAGCNVRIADAFAKHKDFWLDSVPPRNLAIDGFTLRPETLAPDQTRNLQRIAPSAVDYGADTMFATDDWPFLYLRGRLIPDFTLRSMALLGVLGVGMVYLFLPKGRFALNSRMFFLGAAFMLLETKAVVQMAVLFGSTWLVNSAVFFTILILILLANLYVLKVQKVNLTWHYIGLVLILAAGALVPVEVFLTGGTLWRYGAPCLLALGPMLFAGVIFARSFRDAPQPDLAFGSNIAGSVVGGLAEQLSMLLGFQHLLLVALLFYLLSIWSPRARIAAT
;
A
#
# COMPACT_ATOMS: atom_id res chain seq x y z
N MET A 1 -19.22 58.88 10.89
CA MET A 1 -18.90 57.63 10.12
C MET A 1 -20.25 56.96 9.85
N ALA A 2 -20.75 57.07 8.63
CA ALA A 2 -22.03 56.44 8.26
C ALA A 2 -21.71 54.98 7.86
N GLU A 3 -22.22 54.03 8.62
CA GLU A 3 -22.29 52.62 8.21
C GLU A 3 -23.20 52.54 6.97
N VAL A 4 -22.60 52.28 5.81
CA VAL A 4 -23.32 51.96 4.59
C VAL A 4 -23.90 50.54 4.79
N ALA A 5 -25.13 50.47 5.26
CA ALA A 5 -25.90 49.23 5.30
C ALA A 5 -26.02 48.72 3.87
N ALA A 6 -25.37 47.55 3.58
CA ALA A 6 -25.46 46.88 2.29
C ALA A 6 -26.94 46.64 1.94
N SER A 7 -27.33 46.90 0.68
CA SER A 7 -28.71 46.68 0.25
C SER A 7 -29.10 45.19 0.46
N PRO A 8 -30.38 44.85 0.74
CA PRO A 8 -30.81 43.46 0.96
C PRO A 8 -30.46 42.50 -0.19
N ALA A 9 -30.35 43.00 -1.42
CA ALA A 9 -29.93 42.23 -2.59
C ALA A 9 -28.44 41.87 -2.52
N ILE A 10 -27.57 42.81 -2.17
CA ILE A 10 -26.12 42.59 -1.99
C ILE A 10 -25.88 41.62 -0.83
N ALA A 11 -26.62 41.74 0.25
CA ALA A 11 -26.52 40.82 1.41
C ALA A 11 -26.96 39.39 1.04
N ARG A 12 -27.99 39.22 0.20
CA ARG A 12 -28.40 37.88 -0.31
C ARG A 12 -27.38 37.31 -1.28
N ASP A 13 -26.81 38.08 -2.18
CA ASP A 13 -25.76 37.61 -3.09
C ASP A 13 -24.50 37.17 -2.33
N LEU A 14 -24.09 37.94 -1.33
CA LEU A 14 -22.92 37.57 -0.46
C LEU A 14 -23.21 36.32 0.35
N SER A 15 -24.44 36.10 0.84
CA SER A 15 -24.80 34.89 1.58
C SER A 15 -24.80 33.66 0.67
N ASN A 16 -25.28 33.78 -0.57
CA ASN A 16 -25.25 32.71 -1.57
C ASN A 16 -23.80 32.33 -1.95
N ILE A 17 -22.91 33.30 -2.17
CA ILE A 17 -21.51 33.05 -2.49
C ILE A 17 -20.78 32.36 -1.31
N ARG A 18 -21.04 32.77 -0.08
CA ARG A 18 -20.47 32.11 1.12
C ARG A 18 -20.94 30.67 1.26
N MET A 19 -22.22 30.40 1.03
CA MET A 19 -22.77 29.06 1.07
C MET A 19 -22.16 28.17 -0.04
N GLN A 20 -22.04 28.69 -1.26
CA GLN A 20 -21.36 27.96 -2.35
C GLN A 20 -19.90 27.67 -2.03
N ALA A 21 -19.17 28.63 -1.44
CA ALA A 21 -17.79 28.43 -0.99
C ALA A 21 -17.69 27.32 0.06
N TRP A 22 -18.61 27.30 1.03
CA TRP A 22 -18.65 26.27 2.06
C TRP A 22 -19.02 24.90 1.46
N ASN A 23 -19.94 24.82 0.51
CA ASN A 23 -20.29 23.57 -0.17
C ASN A 23 -19.11 23.01 -0.98
N LEU A 24 -18.32 23.88 -1.64
CA LEU A 24 -17.06 23.46 -2.31
C LEU A 24 -16.04 22.85 -1.32
N PHE A 25 -15.91 23.46 -0.15
CA PHE A 25 -15.04 22.92 0.90
C PHE A 25 -15.56 21.58 1.43
N VAL A 26 -16.86 21.49 1.74
CA VAL A 26 -17.47 20.25 2.26
C VAL A 26 -17.41 19.11 1.24
N VAL A 27 -17.65 19.40 -0.03
CA VAL A 27 -17.56 18.38 -1.09
C VAL A 27 -16.12 17.92 -1.29
N GLY A 28 -15.13 18.83 -1.25
CA GLY A 28 -13.71 18.47 -1.30
C GLY A 28 -13.32 17.61 -0.12
N PHE A 29 -13.75 17.96 1.08
CA PHE A 29 -13.57 17.14 2.29
C PHE A 29 -14.20 15.75 2.12
N LEU A 30 -15.48 15.70 1.72
CA LEU A 30 -16.23 14.46 1.57
C LEU A 30 -15.57 13.50 0.58
N VAL A 31 -15.19 14.01 -0.60
CA VAL A 31 -14.63 13.18 -1.68
C VAL A 31 -13.36 12.47 -1.19
N LEU A 32 -12.40 13.20 -0.64
CA LEU A 32 -11.13 12.61 -0.24
C LEU A 32 -11.23 11.76 1.03
N PHE A 33 -12.04 12.20 1.97
CA PHE A 33 -12.31 11.41 3.18
C PHE A 33 -13.01 10.08 2.85
N LEU A 34 -14.03 10.10 1.97
CA LEU A 34 -14.75 8.91 1.51
C LEU A 34 -13.82 7.98 0.72
N GLU A 35 -12.94 8.53 -0.12
CA GLU A 35 -11.95 7.76 -0.89
C GLU A 35 -11.04 6.95 0.03
N LEU A 36 -10.43 7.60 1.03
CA LEU A 36 -9.57 6.93 2.01
C LEU A 36 -10.35 5.88 2.84
N ALA A 37 -11.60 6.20 3.20
CA ALA A 37 -12.48 5.26 3.91
C ALA A 37 -12.80 4.03 3.04
N CYS A 38 -13.10 4.22 1.75
CA CYS A 38 -13.38 3.13 0.81
C CYS A 38 -12.15 2.26 0.56
N ILE A 39 -10.98 2.87 0.31
CA ILE A 39 -9.71 2.14 0.11
C ILE A 39 -9.46 1.20 1.29
N ARG A 40 -9.63 1.66 2.52
CA ARG A 40 -9.36 0.85 3.70
C ARG A 40 -10.46 -0.16 4.01
N TRP A 41 -11.71 0.28 3.96
CA TRP A 41 -12.82 -0.58 4.37
C TRP A 41 -13.07 -1.73 3.37
N PHE A 42 -13.13 -1.44 2.07
CA PHE A 42 -13.35 -2.48 1.06
C PHE A 42 -12.17 -3.45 0.97
N ALA A 43 -10.93 -2.98 1.16
CA ALA A 43 -9.77 -3.87 1.22
C ALA A 43 -9.82 -4.86 2.41
N ALA A 44 -10.48 -4.48 3.53
CA ALA A 44 -10.61 -5.34 4.71
C ALA A 44 -11.76 -6.37 4.61
N TYR A 45 -12.84 -6.04 3.90
CA TYR A 45 -14.04 -6.88 3.86
C TYR A 45 -14.28 -7.57 2.51
N VAL A 46 -13.67 -7.11 1.44
CA VAL A 46 -13.74 -7.78 0.13
C VAL A 46 -12.51 -8.65 -0.05
N VAL A 47 -12.75 -9.96 -0.05
CA VAL A 47 -11.68 -10.97 -0.06
C VAL A 47 -10.71 -10.72 -1.21
N PHE A 48 -9.43 -10.63 -0.89
CA PHE A 48 -8.30 -10.38 -1.77
C PHE A 48 -8.28 -9.03 -2.51
N LEU A 49 -9.27 -8.15 -2.33
CA LEU A 49 -9.25 -6.81 -2.95
C LEU A 49 -8.05 -5.98 -2.47
N GLN A 50 -7.49 -6.30 -1.29
CA GLN A 50 -6.29 -5.68 -0.76
C GLN A 50 -5.06 -5.78 -1.68
N PHE A 51 -5.00 -6.80 -2.55
CA PHE A 51 -3.95 -6.94 -3.56
C PHE A 51 -4.19 -6.06 -4.79
N PHE A 52 -5.38 -5.46 -4.89
CA PHE A 52 -5.84 -4.62 -5.99
C PHE A 52 -6.32 -3.25 -5.48
N THR A 53 -5.56 -2.64 -4.57
CA THR A 53 -5.99 -1.38 -3.91
C THR A 53 -6.21 -0.24 -4.89
N ASN A 54 -5.55 -0.24 -6.03
CA ASN A 54 -5.78 0.74 -7.09
C ASN A 54 -7.21 0.68 -7.65
N VAL A 55 -7.94 -0.44 -7.45
CA VAL A 55 -9.34 -0.55 -7.87
C VAL A 55 -10.22 0.50 -7.18
N ALA A 56 -10.11 0.64 -5.86
CA ALA A 56 -10.93 1.62 -5.12
C ALA A 56 -10.57 3.06 -5.48
N LEU A 57 -9.28 3.36 -5.63
CA LEU A 57 -8.79 4.67 -6.05
C LEU A 57 -9.27 5.02 -7.47
N LEU A 58 -9.04 4.14 -8.44
CA LEU A 58 -9.44 4.37 -9.83
C LEU A 58 -10.97 4.47 -9.97
N ALA A 59 -11.71 3.70 -9.17
CA ALA A 59 -13.17 3.78 -9.12
C ALA A 59 -13.65 5.14 -8.57
N SER A 60 -13.03 5.67 -7.51
CA SER A 60 -13.37 6.97 -6.95
C SER A 60 -13.15 8.09 -7.99
N PHE A 61 -12.02 8.07 -8.67
CA PHE A 61 -11.72 9.02 -9.75
C PHE A 61 -12.70 8.88 -10.91
N LEU A 62 -12.98 7.66 -11.36
CA LEU A 62 -13.96 7.44 -12.43
C LEU A 62 -15.34 7.98 -12.05
N GLY A 63 -15.82 7.68 -10.83
CA GLY A 63 -17.09 8.15 -10.33
C GLY A 63 -17.17 9.67 -10.24
N MET A 64 -16.12 10.32 -9.73
CA MET A 64 -16.01 11.78 -9.72
C MET A 64 -16.02 12.38 -11.13
N SER A 65 -15.27 11.78 -12.06
CA SER A 65 -15.26 12.19 -13.46
C SER A 65 -16.66 12.12 -14.07
N CYS A 66 -17.34 10.97 -13.94
CA CYS A 66 -18.71 10.77 -14.40
C CYS A 66 -19.68 11.77 -13.76
N GLY A 67 -19.53 12.02 -12.46
CA GLY A 67 -20.33 13.00 -11.73
C GLY A 67 -20.17 14.42 -12.28
N CYS A 68 -18.93 14.88 -12.48
CA CYS A 68 -18.65 16.18 -13.09
C CYS A 68 -19.23 16.31 -14.50
N MET A 69 -19.14 15.26 -15.32
CA MET A 69 -19.75 15.23 -16.66
C MET A 69 -21.28 15.25 -16.60
N ALA A 70 -21.87 14.69 -15.53
CA ALA A 70 -23.31 14.73 -15.28
C ALA A 70 -23.78 16.02 -14.57
N ALA A 71 -22.93 17.03 -14.38
CA ALA A 71 -23.27 18.25 -13.64
C ALA A 71 -24.52 18.95 -14.17
N ARG A 72 -24.72 18.93 -15.50
CA ARG A 72 -25.86 19.59 -16.19
C ARG A 72 -27.07 18.70 -16.39
N GLN A 73 -27.01 17.42 -15.91
CA GLN A 73 -28.19 16.55 -15.94
C GLN A 73 -29.20 17.01 -14.88
N GLU A 74 -30.50 16.88 -15.21
CA GLU A 74 -31.58 17.18 -14.25
C GLU A 74 -31.60 16.19 -13.07
N ARG A 75 -31.18 14.95 -13.34
CA ARG A 75 -31.17 13.89 -12.34
C ARG A 75 -30.16 14.22 -11.25
N ASP A 76 -30.60 14.19 -9.99
CA ASP A 76 -29.75 14.39 -8.80
C ASP A 76 -29.16 13.05 -8.35
N TRP A 77 -27.91 12.80 -8.71
CA TRP A 77 -27.20 11.57 -8.38
C TRP A 77 -26.82 11.47 -6.89
N LEU A 78 -26.66 12.61 -6.19
CA LEU A 78 -26.39 12.59 -4.76
C LEU A 78 -27.53 11.97 -3.96
N SER A 79 -28.78 12.11 -4.43
CA SER A 79 -29.96 11.49 -3.82
C SER A 79 -29.92 9.97 -3.79
N TYR A 80 -29.16 9.32 -4.67
CA TYR A 80 -29.00 7.87 -4.73
C TYR A 80 -27.83 7.34 -3.86
N PHE A 81 -26.93 8.23 -3.40
CA PHE A 81 -25.75 7.83 -2.61
C PHE A 81 -26.11 6.93 -1.42
N PRO A 82 -27.12 7.22 -0.56
CA PRO A 82 -27.42 6.38 0.59
C PRO A 82 -27.72 4.93 0.22
N PHE A 83 -28.44 4.72 -0.88
CA PHE A 83 -28.84 3.37 -1.33
C PHE A 83 -27.68 2.64 -1.99
N ILE A 84 -26.89 3.32 -2.82
CA ILE A 84 -25.72 2.75 -3.49
C ILE A 84 -24.67 2.33 -2.44
N ALA A 85 -24.37 3.21 -1.49
CA ALA A 85 -23.39 2.94 -0.43
C ALA A 85 -23.86 1.79 0.48
N LEU A 86 -25.12 1.80 0.90
CA LEU A 86 -25.70 0.71 1.69
C LEU A 86 -25.67 -0.61 0.92
N GLY A 87 -26.06 -0.60 -0.36
CA GLY A 87 -26.01 -1.79 -1.21
C GLY A 87 -24.59 -2.34 -1.38
N ALA A 88 -23.61 -1.47 -1.65
CA ALA A 88 -22.21 -1.87 -1.78
C ALA A 88 -21.67 -2.51 -0.48
N VAL A 89 -21.99 -1.92 0.68
CA VAL A 89 -21.59 -2.46 1.98
C VAL A 89 -22.29 -3.81 2.26
N LEU A 90 -23.57 -3.94 2.01
CA LEU A 90 -24.31 -5.19 2.21
C LEU A 90 -23.78 -6.31 1.31
N ILE A 91 -23.46 -6.01 0.04
CA ILE A 91 -22.86 -6.98 -0.89
C ILE A 91 -21.48 -7.42 -0.37
N ALA A 92 -20.63 -6.47 0.08
CA ALA A 92 -19.32 -6.79 0.62
C ALA A 92 -19.42 -7.69 1.87
N LEU A 93 -20.30 -7.36 2.81
CA LEU A 93 -20.53 -8.16 4.02
C LEU A 93 -21.10 -9.56 3.69
N ALA A 94 -22.02 -9.65 2.73
CA ALA A 94 -22.57 -10.93 2.29
C ALA A 94 -21.47 -11.81 1.65
N MET A 95 -20.60 -11.24 0.82
CA MET A 95 -19.46 -11.96 0.23
C MET A 95 -18.46 -12.39 1.30
N PHE A 96 -18.15 -11.51 2.25
CA PHE A 96 -17.27 -11.84 3.37
C PHE A 96 -17.81 -13.03 4.18
N LEU A 97 -19.08 -13.00 4.54
CA LEU A 97 -19.73 -14.09 5.26
C LEU A 97 -19.76 -15.38 4.43
N ALA A 98 -20.12 -15.30 3.14
CA ALA A 98 -20.14 -16.47 2.26
C ALA A 98 -18.78 -17.13 2.14
N PHE A 99 -17.72 -16.34 1.96
CA PHE A 99 -16.34 -16.85 1.85
C PHE A 99 -15.86 -17.54 3.13
N HIS A 100 -16.20 -17.00 4.29
CA HIS A 100 -15.78 -17.57 5.59
C HIS A 100 -16.66 -18.74 6.05
N SER A 101 -17.94 -18.77 5.64
CA SER A 101 -18.88 -19.80 6.08
C SER A 101 -18.98 -20.98 5.13
N TRP A 102 -18.67 -20.82 3.85
CA TRP A 102 -18.80 -21.85 2.83
C TRP A 102 -17.44 -22.34 2.31
N SER A 103 -17.03 -23.52 2.74
CA SER A 103 -15.76 -24.13 2.35
C SER A 103 -15.63 -24.41 0.84
N GLY A 104 -16.76 -24.62 0.14
CA GLY A 104 -16.77 -24.85 -1.30
C GLY A 104 -16.64 -23.60 -2.17
N LEU A 105 -16.62 -22.40 -1.58
CA LEU A 105 -16.40 -21.14 -2.31
C LEU A 105 -14.91 -20.79 -2.34
N VAL A 106 -14.35 -20.70 -3.53
CA VAL A 106 -12.95 -20.33 -3.76
C VAL A 106 -12.89 -19.10 -4.65
N VAL A 107 -12.02 -18.16 -4.31
CA VAL A 107 -11.68 -17.02 -5.16
C VAL A 107 -10.37 -17.33 -5.89
N ASP A 108 -10.44 -17.37 -7.22
CA ASP A 108 -9.24 -17.53 -8.06
C ASP A 108 -8.55 -16.19 -8.24
N VAL A 109 -7.32 -16.08 -7.77
CA VAL A 109 -6.46 -14.90 -7.85
C VAL A 109 -5.42 -15.00 -8.96
N GLY A 110 -5.69 -15.76 -10.01
CA GLY A 110 -4.79 -15.93 -11.16
C GLY A 110 -3.77 -17.03 -10.97
N GLY A 111 -3.97 -17.89 -9.98
CA GLY A 111 -3.17 -19.06 -9.73
C GLY A 111 -1.82 -18.75 -9.06
N GLN A 112 -1.61 -19.37 -7.94
CA GLN A 112 -0.35 -19.32 -7.19
C GLN A 112 0.80 -19.99 -7.90
N ARG A 113 0.48 -20.81 -8.89
CA ARG A 113 1.41 -21.39 -9.85
C ARG A 113 1.64 -20.49 -11.05
N SER A 114 1.21 -19.22 -11.00
CA SER A 114 1.52 -18.28 -12.05
C SER A 114 3.03 -18.21 -12.26
N PRO A 115 3.53 -18.46 -13.49
CA PRO A 115 4.96 -18.38 -13.76
C PRO A 115 5.48 -16.93 -13.72
N GLN A 116 4.60 -15.96 -13.62
CA GLN A 116 4.91 -14.53 -13.78
C GLN A 116 4.91 -13.76 -12.47
N GLU A 117 3.96 -14.04 -11.56
CA GLU A 117 3.81 -13.33 -10.29
C GLU A 117 3.30 -14.27 -9.19
N VAL A 118 3.74 -14.04 -7.95
CA VAL A 118 3.34 -14.81 -6.77
C VAL A 118 2.58 -13.93 -5.79
N PHE A 119 1.38 -14.40 -5.41
CA PHE A 119 0.55 -13.78 -4.38
C PHE A 119 0.52 -14.70 -3.16
N PHE A 120 1.26 -14.33 -2.11
CA PHE A 120 1.23 -15.06 -0.84
C PHE A 120 -0.07 -14.82 -0.09
N GLY A 121 -0.44 -15.79 0.73
CA GLY A 121 -1.62 -15.71 1.58
C GLY A 121 -2.94 -16.00 0.88
N THR A 122 -2.92 -16.43 -0.37
CA THR A 122 -4.11 -16.77 -1.14
C THR A 122 -4.42 -18.26 -1.19
N GLU A 123 -3.60 -19.09 -0.51
CA GLU A 123 -3.62 -20.56 -0.56
C GLU A 123 -4.53 -21.21 0.49
N TYR A 124 -5.67 -20.60 0.78
CA TYR A 124 -6.48 -21.05 1.92
C TYR A 124 -7.34 -22.27 1.67
N LYS A 125 -7.67 -22.57 0.43
CA LYS A 125 -8.61 -23.63 0.10
C LYS A 125 -8.04 -24.53 -0.97
N ASP A 126 -8.21 -25.85 -0.74
CA ASP A 126 -7.85 -26.83 -1.73
C ASP A 126 -8.78 -26.70 -2.95
N PRO A 127 -8.23 -26.47 -4.15
CA PRO A 127 -9.01 -26.36 -5.38
C PRO A 127 -9.87 -27.63 -5.64
N ASP A 128 -9.41 -28.79 -5.20
CA ASP A 128 -10.10 -30.06 -5.41
C ASP A 128 -11.42 -30.17 -4.61
N ILE A 129 -11.56 -29.34 -3.56
CA ILE A 129 -12.81 -29.28 -2.75
C ILE A 129 -13.72 -28.14 -3.28
N ALA A 130 -13.25 -27.31 -4.20
CA ALA A 130 -14.01 -26.17 -4.69
C ALA A 130 -15.23 -26.63 -5.51
N ARG A 131 -16.41 -26.22 -5.05
CA ARG A 131 -17.68 -26.42 -5.79
C ARG A 131 -18.03 -25.19 -6.63
N PHE A 132 -17.51 -24.04 -6.27
CA PHE A 132 -17.78 -22.77 -6.95
C PHE A 132 -16.54 -21.88 -6.89
N VAL A 133 -16.01 -21.53 -8.05
CA VAL A 133 -14.81 -20.71 -8.20
C VAL A 133 -15.19 -19.36 -8.83
N ILE A 134 -14.87 -18.28 -8.15
CA ILE A 134 -15.08 -16.91 -8.66
C ILE A 134 -13.73 -16.29 -9.04
N PRO A 135 -13.52 -15.92 -10.31
CA PRO A 135 -12.35 -15.12 -10.67
C PRO A 135 -12.34 -13.78 -9.93
N ILE A 136 -11.19 -13.39 -9.41
CA ILE A 136 -11.04 -12.11 -8.68
C ILE A 136 -11.39 -10.91 -9.56
N GLU A 137 -11.18 -11.00 -10.89
CA GLU A 137 -11.53 -9.94 -11.83
C GLU A 137 -13.02 -9.61 -11.79
N VAL A 138 -13.90 -10.60 -11.55
CA VAL A 138 -15.36 -10.39 -11.42
C VAL A 138 -15.66 -9.60 -10.14
N ILE A 139 -15.00 -9.95 -9.05
CA ILE A 139 -15.14 -9.24 -7.77
C ILE A 139 -14.61 -7.82 -7.90
N ALA A 140 -13.42 -7.65 -8.47
CA ALA A 140 -12.81 -6.35 -8.71
C ALA A 140 -13.69 -5.47 -9.61
N ALA A 141 -14.24 -6.02 -10.70
CA ALA A 141 -15.15 -5.30 -11.61
C ALA A 141 -16.44 -4.87 -10.90
N LEU A 142 -17.05 -5.75 -10.10
CA LEU A 142 -18.25 -5.43 -9.34
C LEU A 142 -18.02 -4.26 -8.39
N PHE A 143 -16.97 -4.35 -7.57
CA PHE A 143 -16.67 -3.29 -6.60
C PHE A 143 -16.13 -2.03 -7.26
N PHE A 144 -15.43 -2.12 -8.38
CA PHE A 144 -15.05 -0.98 -9.20
C PHE A 144 -16.28 -0.15 -9.61
N VAL A 145 -17.32 -0.82 -10.13
CA VAL A 145 -18.56 -0.14 -10.54
C VAL A 145 -19.32 0.40 -9.32
N LEU A 146 -19.47 -0.39 -8.25
CA LEU A 146 -20.21 0.03 -7.06
C LEU A 146 -19.55 1.25 -6.38
N ILE A 147 -18.22 1.22 -6.21
CA ILE A 147 -17.48 2.34 -5.63
C ILE A 147 -17.57 3.55 -6.57
N ALA A 148 -17.37 3.39 -7.88
CA ALA A 148 -17.50 4.50 -8.82
C ALA A 148 -18.88 5.15 -8.73
N LEU A 149 -19.96 4.37 -8.65
CA LEU A 149 -21.32 4.90 -8.50
C LEU A 149 -21.51 5.69 -7.19
N MET A 150 -20.83 5.32 -6.10
CA MET A 150 -20.86 6.11 -4.85
C MET A 150 -20.29 7.52 -5.06
N PHE A 151 -19.29 7.69 -5.93
CA PHE A 151 -18.64 8.97 -6.18
C PHE A 151 -19.32 9.84 -7.24
N VAL A 152 -20.27 9.29 -8.02
CA VAL A 152 -21.00 10.08 -9.05
C VAL A 152 -21.76 11.24 -8.42
N GLY A 153 -22.48 11.02 -7.31
CA GLY A 153 -23.22 12.06 -6.62
C GLY A 153 -22.34 13.22 -6.11
N PRO A 154 -21.33 12.95 -5.28
CA PRO A 154 -20.34 13.95 -4.85
C PRO A 154 -19.66 14.65 -6.03
N GLY A 155 -19.27 13.92 -7.09
CA GLY A 155 -18.69 14.50 -8.31
C GLY A 155 -19.65 15.43 -9.04
N GLN A 156 -20.95 15.10 -9.08
CA GLN A 156 -21.97 15.99 -9.69
C GLN A 156 -22.12 17.29 -8.91
N VAL A 157 -22.14 17.23 -7.58
CA VAL A 157 -22.21 18.45 -6.75
C VAL A 157 -20.96 19.31 -6.97
N LEU A 158 -19.78 18.69 -7.04
CA LEU A 158 -18.53 19.39 -7.32
C LEU A 158 -18.54 20.07 -8.71
N GLY A 159 -18.97 19.35 -9.76
CA GLY A 159 -19.07 19.88 -11.11
C GLY A 159 -20.02 21.07 -11.19
N ARG A 160 -21.22 20.97 -10.58
CA ARG A 160 -22.20 22.06 -10.48
C ARG A 160 -21.62 23.28 -9.75
N ALA A 161 -20.90 23.03 -8.66
CA ALA A 161 -20.29 24.09 -7.89
C ALA A 161 -19.19 24.83 -8.67
N PHE A 162 -18.38 24.12 -9.48
CA PHE A 162 -17.38 24.74 -10.35
C PHE A 162 -18.00 25.54 -11.51
N ASP A 163 -19.14 25.13 -12.02
CA ASP A 163 -19.87 25.86 -13.11
C ASP A 163 -20.50 27.16 -12.59
N THR A 164 -20.96 27.17 -11.32
CA THR A 164 -21.71 28.32 -10.75
C THR A 164 -20.84 29.29 -9.94
N TYR A 165 -19.68 28.85 -9.42
CA TYR A 165 -18.84 29.72 -8.57
C TYR A 165 -18.09 30.77 -9.40
N PRO A 166 -18.17 32.08 -9.04
CA PRO A 166 -17.68 33.17 -9.90
C PRO A 166 -16.19 33.09 -10.23
N ASN A 167 -15.35 32.74 -9.25
CA ASN A 167 -13.90 32.61 -9.43
C ASN A 167 -13.47 31.14 -9.40
N ARG A 168 -13.24 30.57 -10.57
CA ARG A 168 -12.90 29.13 -10.74
C ARG A 168 -11.67 28.69 -9.99
N VAL A 169 -10.61 29.51 -9.99
CA VAL A 169 -9.35 29.18 -9.28
C VAL A 169 -9.57 29.23 -7.77
N LEU A 170 -10.36 30.21 -7.28
CA LEU A 170 -10.70 30.26 -5.86
C LEU A 170 -11.62 29.10 -5.48
N GLY A 171 -12.60 28.74 -6.34
CA GLY A 171 -13.43 27.55 -6.12
C GLY A 171 -12.61 26.26 -6.03
N TYR A 172 -11.63 26.10 -6.93
CA TYR A 172 -10.70 24.98 -6.88
C TYR A 172 -9.81 25.03 -5.62
N THR A 173 -9.36 26.21 -5.21
CA THR A 173 -8.59 26.41 -3.97
C THR A 173 -9.39 25.97 -2.73
N LEU A 174 -10.69 26.32 -2.67
CA LEU A 174 -11.58 25.90 -1.59
C LEU A 174 -11.78 24.37 -1.57
N ASN A 175 -11.95 23.76 -2.73
CA ASN A 175 -12.05 22.31 -2.88
C ASN A 175 -10.77 21.62 -2.37
N ILE A 176 -9.58 22.08 -2.77
CA ILE A 176 -8.29 21.54 -2.27
C ILE A 176 -8.14 21.75 -0.76
N GLY A 177 -8.58 22.90 -0.23
CA GLY A 177 -8.61 23.13 1.22
C GLY A 177 -9.49 22.13 1.97
N GLY A 178 -10.67 21.80 1.41
CA GLY A 178 -11.54 20.74 1.91
C GLY A 178 -10.86 19.36 1.85
N SER A 179 -10.25 19.02 0.71
CA SER A 179 -9.49 17.77 0.53
C SER A 179 -8.37 17.62 1.55
N LEU A 180 -7.63 18.69 1.80
CA LEU A 180 -6.56 18.73 2.79
C LEU A 180 -7.10 18.46 4.21
N ALA A 181 -8.22 19.09 4.57
CA ALA A 181 -8.91 18.83 5.84
C ALA A 181 -9.39 17.37 5.94
N GLY A 182 -9.85 16.79 4.82
CA GLY A 182 -10.26 15.38 4.73
C GLY A 182 -9.11 14.41 5.01
N ILE A 183 -7.93 14.62 4.42
CA ILE A 183 -6.73 13.80 4.68
C ILE A 183 -6.33 13.90 6.16
N VAL A 184 -6.24 15.12 6.70
CA VAL A 184 -5.83 15.32 8.10
C VAL A 184 -6.80 14.64 9.06
N ALA A 185 -8.11 14.81 8.83
CA ALA A 185 -9.14 14.19 9.65
C ALA A 185 -9.08 12.66 9.60
N PHE A 186 -8.97 12.09 8.39
CA PHE A 186 -8.90 10.64 8.22
C PHE A 186 -7.60 10.06 8.80
N SER A 187 -6.46 10.72 8.59
CA SER A 187 -5.18 10.32 9.19
C SER A 187 -5.23 10.34 10.71
N ALA A 188 -5.78 11.39 11.30
CA ALA A 188 -5.97 11.47 12.75
C ALA A 188 -6.84 10.31 13.29
N LEU A 189 -7.96 10.00 12.63
CA LEU A 189 -8.82 8.87 13.01
C LEU A 189 -8.11 7.52 12.84
N ALA A 190 -7.27 7.37 11.80
CA ALA A 190 -6.48 6.17 11.60
C ALA A 190 -5.45 5.97 12.72
N PHE A 191 -4.73 7.03 13.15
CA PHE A 191 -3.80 6.96 14.27
C PHE A 191 -4.50 6.71 15.60
N LEU A 192 -5.71 7.26 15.79
CA LEU A 192 -6.54 7.01 16.95
C LEU A 192 -7.22 5.63 16.93
N GLN A 193 -6.95 4.82 15.90
CA GLN A 193 -7.53 3.49 15.72
C GLN A 193 -9.08 3.51 15.77
N ALA A 194 -9.68 4.60 15.28
CA ALA A 194 -11.11 4.81 15.31
C ALA A 194 -11.85 3.75 14.48
N PRO A 195 -13.02 3.26 14.93
CA PRO A 195 -13.79 2.25 14.19
C PRO A 195 -14.38 2.82 12.90
N ALA A 196 -14.55 1.95 11.89
CA ALA A 196 -15.09 2.33 10.58
C ALA A 196 -16.47 2.98 10.65
N GLY A 197 -17.31 2.60 11.62
CA GLY A 197 -18.59 3.26 11.86
C GLY A 197 -18.47 4.77 12.05
N LEU A 198 -17.42 5.23 12.73
CA LEU A 198 -17.16 6.67 12.92
C LEU A 198 -16.74 7.36 11.61
N TRP A 199 -15.92 6.69 10.77
CA TRP A 199 -15.54 7.23 9.45
C TRP A 199 -16.78 7.48 8.60
N PHE A 200 -17.64 6.48 8.49
CA PHE A 200 -18.85 6.59 7.67
C PHE A 200 -19.94 7.45 8.34
N LEU A 201 -19.95 7.63 9.64
CA LEU A 201 -20.81 8.62 10.30
C LEU A 201 -20.46 10.04 9.80
N ILE A 202 -19.18 10.38 9.71
CA ILE A 202 -18.72 11.67 9.17
C ILE A 202 -19.13 11.82 7.70
N VAL A 203 -18.94 10.76 6.88
CA VAL A 203 -19.39 10.73 5.49
C VAL A 203 -20.90 10.96 5.39
N CYS A 204 -21.70 10.24 6.19
CA CYS A 204 -23.16 10.36 6.21
C CYS A 204 -23.61 11.76 6.65
N ALA A 205 -22.92 12.36 7.62
CA ALA A 205 -23.20 13.73 8.05
C ALA A 205 -22.94 14.75 6.93
N ALA A 206 -21.83 14.61 6.19
CA ALA A 206 -21.51 15.49 5.07
C ALA A 206 -22.49 15.31 3.90
N VAL A 207 -22.84 14.07 3.54
CA VAL A 207 -23.84 13.76 2.52
C VAL A 207 -25.22 14.28 2.91
N GLY A 208 -25.66 14.03 4.16
CA GLY A 208 -26.92 14.49 4.71
C GLY A 208 -27.02 16.03 4.69
N TYR A 209 -25.92 16.72 5.04
CA TYR A 209 -25.83 18.18 4.94
C TYR A 209 -26.04 18.67 3.49
N LEU A 210 -25.33 18.07 2.53
CA LEU A 210 -25.45 18.47 1.11
C LEU A 210 -26.86 18.17 0.55
N GLN A 211 -27.47 17.03 0.90
CA GLN A 211 -28.84 16.69 0.52
C GLN A 211 -29.87 17.62 1.18
N TYR A 212 -29.64 18.01 2.44
CA TYR A 212 -30.51 18.98 3.14
C TYR A 212 -30.47 20.36 2.43
N GLN A 213 -29.26 20.83 2.09
CA GLN A 213 -29.10 22.09 1.35
C GLN A 213 -29.76 22.07 -0.04
N ALA A 214 -29.75 20.89 -0.70
CA ALA A 214 -30.41 20.68 -1.98
C ALA A 214 -31.93 20.47 -1.85
N GLY A 215 -32.49 20.39 -0.64
CA GLY A 215 -33.89 20.07 -0.40
C GLY A 215 -34.30 18.64 -0.79
N SER A 216 -33.32 17.75 -0.96
CA SER A 216 -33.54 16.38 -1.45
C SER A 216 -33.49 15.32 -0.33
N LEU A 217 -33.21 15.72 0.93
CA LEU A 217 -33.16 14.83 2.07
C LEU A 217 -34.58 14.46 2.54
N ASP A 218 -34.89 13.17 2.56
CA ASP A 218 -36.15 12.63 3.08
C ASP A 218 -35.91 11.55 4.15
N ARG A 219 -37.00 11.10 4.79
CA ARG A 219 -36.91 10.11 5.91
C ARG A 219 -36.30 8.77 5.47
N VAL A 220 -36.54 8.34 4.22
CA VAL A 220 -36.02 7.08 3.69
C VAL A 220 -34.50 7.15 3.51
N LYS A 221 -34.01 8.26 3.02
CA LYS A 221 -32.56 8.50 2.86
C LYS A 221 -31.86 8.60 4.21
N VAL A 222 -32.48 9.30 5.17
CA VAL A 222 -31.94 9.34 6.55
C VAL A 222 -31.86 7.93 7.13
N LEU A 223 -32.93 7.13 6.96
CA LEU A 223 -32.90 5.73 7.42
C LEU A 223 -31.81 4.91 6.72
N ALA A 224 -31.61 5.08 5.41
CA ALA A 224 -30.56 4.38 4.66
C ALA A 224 -29.16 4.79 5.15
N LEU A 225 -28.90 6.07 5.46
CA LEU A 225 -27.65 6.56 6.04
C LEU A 225 -27.42 5.96 7.44
N ILE A 226 -28.45 5.90 8.27
CA ILE A 226 -28.36 5.27 9.60
C ILE A 226 -28.05 3.79 9.47
N MET A 227 -28.76 3.07 8.57
CA MET A 227 -28.53 1.65 8.33
C MET A 227 -27.13 1.38 7.78
N LEU A 228 -26.57 2.28 6.98
CA LEU A 228 -25.19 2.20 6.52
C LEU A 228 -24.20 2.25 7.70
N VAL A 229 -24.35 3.22 8.61
CA VAL A 229 -23.48 3.32 9.80
C VAL A 229 -23.65 2.11 10.72
N VAL A 230 -24.89 1.66 10.93
CA VAL A 230 -25.18 0.46 11.73
C VAL A 230 -24.55 -0.77 11.09
N GLY A 231 -24.73 -0.99 9.78
CA GLY A 231 -24.14 -2.12 9.05
C GLY A 231 -22.61 -2.17 9.15
N LEU A 232 -21.96 -1.02 9.13
CA LEU A 232 -20.51 -0.90 9.28
C LEU A 232 -20.01 -1.11 10.74
N SER A 233 -20.90 -0.93 11.72
CA SER A 233 -20.59 -1.12 13.14
C SER A 233 -20.85 -2.56 13.62
N ILE A 234 -21.78 -3.28 13.00
CA ILE A 234 -22.15 -4.66 13.38
C ILE A 234 -20.97 -5.63 13.40
N PRO A 235 -20.06 -5.65 12.39
CA PRO A 235 -18.93 -6.58 12.39
C PRO A 235 -18.01 -6.46 13.60
N THR A 236 -18.01 -5.31 14.27
CA THR A 236 -17.21 -5.11 15.49
C THR A 236 -17.95 -5.58 16.75
N VAL A 237 -19.28 -5.71 16.70
CA VAL A 237 -20.13 -6.07 17.84
C VAL A 237 -20.43 -7.57 17.89
N TRP A 238 -20.47 -8.25 16.75
CA TRP A 238 -20.86 -9.69 16.65
C TRP A 238 -19.77 -10.67 17.04
N LEU A 239 -18.55 -10.22 17.22
CA LEU A 239 -17.47 -11.07 17.69
C LEU A 239 -17.67 -11.29 19.20
N ARG A 240 -18.20 -12.46 19.52
CA ARG A 240 -18.39 -12.92 20.91
C ARG A 240 -17.18 -13.74 21.33
N GLY A 241 -16.76 -13.56 22.58
CA GLY A 241 -15.71 -14.36 23.19
C GLY A 241 -14.35 -13.69 23.15
N GLU A 242 -13.31 -14.48 22.88
CA GLU A 242 -11.91 -14.06 22.93
C GLU A 242 -11.41 -13.37 21.65
N HIS A 243 -12.31 -13.05 20.70
CA HIS A 243 -11.97 -12.32 19.49
C HIS A 243 -12.08 -10.81 19.67
N ALA A 244 -11.03 -10.09 19.29
CA ALA A 244 -11.00 -8.63 19.29
C ALA A 244 -10.62 -8.11 17.88
N ARG A 245 -11.32 -7.07 17.43
CA ARG A 245 -10.99 -6.39 16.17
C ARG A 245 -10.46 -5.01 16.40
N HIS A 246 -9.32 -4.70 15.77
CA HIS A 246 -8.63 -3.43 15.88
C HIS A 246 -8.38 -2.86 14.48
N TRP A 247 -8.73 -1.58 14.27
CA TRP A 247 -8.28 -0.83 13.12
C TRP A 247 -6.91 -0.23 13.42
N SER A 248 -5.87 -0.73 12.78
CA SER A 248 -4.55 -0.08 12.83
C SER A 248 -4.45 1.00 11.75
N PRO A 249 -3.39 1.80 11.68
CA PRO A 249 -3.15 2.68 10.53
C PRO A 249 -3.03 1.94 9.19
N TYR A 250 -2.73 0.65 9.18
CA TYR A 250 -2.48 -0.14 7.97
C TYR A 250 -3.65 -1.04 7.56
N TYR A 251 -4.26 -1.78 8.50
CA TYR A 251 -5.28 -2.79 8.20
C TYR A 251 -6.25 -3.03 9.35
N LEU A 252 -7.26 -3.84 9.09
CA LEU A 252 -8.12 -4.41 10.11
C LEU A 252 -7.44 -5.64 10.70
N ILE A 253 -7.16 -5.62 11.99
CA ILE A 253 -6.56 -6.72 12.73
C ILE A 253 -7.70 -7.52 13.38
N ASP A 254 -7.72 -8.83 13.15
CA ASP A 254 -8.59 -9.80 13.82
C ASP A 254 -7.72 -10.62 14.79
N HIS A 255 -7.89 -10.43 16.09
CA HIS A 255 -7.10 -11.06 17.13
C HIS A 255 -7.96 -12.06 17.91
N ASP A 256 -7.68 -13.35 17.73
CA ASP A 256 -8.20 -14.42 18.57
C ASP A 256 -7.26 -14.59 19.77
N ILE A 257 -7.71 -14.07 20.92
CA ILE A 257 -6.91 -14.05 22.14
C ILE A 257 -6.70 -15.47 22.68
N GLY A 258 -7.72 -16.35 22.60
CA GLY A 258 -7.63 -17.73 23.07
C GLY A 258 -6.72 -18.61 22.26
N ALA A 259 -6.74 -18.47 20.95
CA ALA A 259 -5.86 -19.19 20.03
C ALA A 259 -4.47 -18.54 19.86
N GLY A 260 -4.30 -17.30 20.29
CA GLY A 260 -3.06 -16.53 20.03
C GLY A 260 -2.86 -16.24 18.54
N TYR A 261 -3.95 -16.09 17.77
CA TYR A 261 -3.91 -15.88 16.34
C TYR A 261 -4.17 -14.42 15.97
N ILE A 262 -3.41 -13.89 15.04
CA ILE A 262 -3.58 -12.57 14.46
C ILE A 262 -3.80 -12.72 12.95
N GLY A 263 -4.97 -12.26 12.48
CA GLY A 263 -5.28 -12.09 11.07
C GLY A 263 -5.28 -10.62 10.68
N VAL A 264 -5.00 -10.32 9.42
CA VAL A 264 -5.05 -8.96 8.86
C VAL A 264 -5.91 -8.96 7.60
N ASN A 265 -6.91 -8.07 7.53
CA ASN A 265 -7.84 -8.00 6.40
C ASN A 265 -8.45 -9.36 6.01
N GLY A 266 -8.75 -10.21 6.98
CA GLY A 266 -9.31 -11.54 6.77
C GLY A 266 -8.31 -12.61 6.31
N VAL A 267 -7.02 -12.33 6.34
CA VAL A 267 -5.93 -13.24 5.94
C VAL A 267 -5.08 -13.59 7.15
N ALA A 268 -4.66 -14.86 7.26
CA ALA A 268 -3.75 -15.31 8.32
C ALA A 268 -2.43 -14.53 8.26
N HIS A 269 -1.99 -13.99 9.40
CA HIS A 269 -0.76 -13.19 9.46
C HIS A 269 0.28 -13.79 10.39
N GLN A 270 -0.04 -14.00 11.67
CA GLN A 270 0.91 -14.58 12.63
C GLN A 270 0.20 -15.28 13.79
N TRP A 271 0.99 -16.10 14.50
CA TRP A 271 0.60 -16.75 15.74
C TRP A 271 1.48 -16.22 16.88
N ILE A 272 0.88 -15.90 18.01
CA ILE A 272 1.59 -15.54 19.23
C ILE A 272 1.97 -16.83 19.92
N LEU A 273 3.27 -17.17 19.93
CA LEU A 273 3.77 -18.46 20.41
C LEU A 273 4.73 -18.24 21.57
N SER A 274 4.54 -19.01 22.65
CA SER A 274 5.56 -19.07 23.69
C SER A 274 6.85 -19.69 23.17
N PHE A 275 7.96 -19.42 23.82
CA PHE A 275 9.25 -20.05 23.49
C PHE A 275 9.16 -21.58 23.38
N ALA A 276 8.42 -22.20 24.29
CA ALA A 276 8.26 -23.66 24.32
C ALA A 276 7.40 -24.19 23.15
N ALA A 277 6.44 -23.40 22.66
CA ALA A 277 5.52 -23.80 21.60
C ALA A 277 5.96 -23.37 20.20
N ALA A 278 6.89 -22.42 20.11
CA ALA A 278 7.30 -21.81 18.84
C ALA A 278 7.99 -22.80 17.89
N GLY A 279 7.76 -22.57 16.60
CA GLY A 279 8.28 -23.38 15.51
C GLY A 279 9.80 -23.26 15.29
N SER A 280 10.33 -24.16 14.45
CA SER A 280 11.76 -24.21 14.11
C SER A 280 12.34 -22.92 13.54
N PRO A 281 11.65 -22.08 12.74
CA PRO A 281 12.26 -20.89 12.16
C PRO A 281 12.91 -19.97 13.19
N TYR A 282 12.23 -19.71 14.29
CA TYR A 282 12.65 -18.76 15.31
C TYR A 282 13.93 -19.18 16.07
N SER A 283 14.09 -20.47 16.34
CA SER A 283 15.24 -21.01 17.12
C SER A 283 16.45 -21.33 16.24
N LEU A 284 16.25 -21.67 14.98
CA LEU A 284 17.22 -22.38 14.16
C LEU A 284 18.55 -21.63 14.02
N ILE A 285 18.53 -20.32 13.77
CA ILE A 285 19.77 -19.55 13.62
C ILE A 285 20.59 -19.51 14.93
N HIS A 286 19.93 -19.44 16.08
CA HIS A 286 20.57 -19.45 17.39
C HIS A 286 21.16 -20.81 17.69
N LEU A 287 20.45 -21.90 17.42
CA LEU A 287 20.93 -23.27 17.56
C LEU A 287 22.12 -23.55 16.66
N LEU A 288 22.05 -23.18 15.37
CA LEU A 288 23.17 -23.34 14.44
C LEU A 288 24.42 -22.58 14.91
N ASN A 289 24.23 -21.33 15.37
CA ASN A 289 25.34 -20.54 15.90
C ASN A 289 26.00 -21.25 17.11
N GLN A 290 25.18 -21.66 18.07
CA GLN A 290 25.64 -22.35 19.29
C GLN A 290 26.41 -23.66 18.95
N HIS A 291 25.82 -24.48 18.09
CA HIS A 291 26.38 -25.78 17.72
C HIS A 291 27.56 -25.67 16.74
N SER A 292 27.73 -24.53 16.10
CA SER A 292 28.94 -24.19 15.34
C SER A 292 30.05 -23.59 16.21
N GLY A 293 29.92 -23.62 17.55
CA GLY A 293 30.87 -23.07 18.49
C GLY A 293 30.85 -21.54 18.62
N GLY A 294 29.78 -20.91 18.22
CA GLY A 294 29.59 -19.46 18.36
C GLY A 294 29.14 -19.05 19.76
N ALA A 295 29.60 -17.89 20.22
CA ALA A 295 29.02 -17.24 21.40
C ALA A 295 27.58 -16.79 21.10
N PRO A 296 26.72 -16.69 22.12
CA PRO A 296 25.38 -16.09 21.93
C PRO A 296 25.48 -14.72 21.29
N PHE A 297 24.57 -14.44 20.37
CA PHE A 297 24.42 -13.08 19.77
C PHE A 297 24.08 -12.10 20.88
N GLN A 298 24.84 -11.03 21.03
CA GLN A 298 24.66 -10.03 22.09
C GLN A 298 23.74 -8.91 21.66
N ASP A 299 24.01 -8.34 20.49
CA ASP A 299 23.24 -7.25 19.89
C ASP A 299 22.44 -7.79 18.70
N VAL A 300 21.12 -7.90 18.85
CA VAL A 300 20.23 -8.49 17.86
C VAL A 300 19.28 -7.42 17.35
N LEU A 301 19.14 -7.34 16.02
CA LEU A 301 18.12 -6.54 15.35
C LEU A 301 17.07 -7.46 14.73
N VAL A 302 15.81 -7.26 15.10
CA VAL A 302 14.67 -7.97 14.53
C VAL A 302 13.82 -6.98 13.72
N ILE A 303 13.77 -7.17 12.40
CA ILE A 303 12.91 -6.40 11.49
C ILE A 303 11.62 -7.19 11.25
N GLY A 304 10.46 -6.53 11.42
CA GLY A 304 9.16 -7.18 11.43
C GLY A 304 8.95 -7.98 12.73
N ALA A 305 9.26 -7.36 13.87
CA ALA A 305 9.25 -8.03 15.17
C ALA A 305 7.86 -8.55 15.60
N GLY A 306 6.81 -8.02 14.99
CA GLY A 306 5.43 -8.49 15.17
C GLY A 306 5.00 -8.53 16.62
N SER A 307 4.40 -9.65 17.02
CA SER A 307 4.02 -9.90 18.41
C SER A 307 5.19 -10.26 19.34
N GLY A 308 6.42 -10.50 18.80
CA GLY A 308 7.63 -10.68 19.60
C GLY A 308 8.17 -12.11 19.67
N ASN A 309 7.77 -13.03 18.79
CA ASN A 309 8.28 -14.41 18.78
C ASN A 309 9.80 -14.44 18.61
N ASP A 310 10.37 -13.78 17.59
CA ASP A 310 11.81 -13.71 17.35
C ASP A 310 12.55 -13.00 18.50
N VAL A 311 11.95 -11.96 19.05
CA VAL A 311 12.48 -11.23 20.19
C VAL A 311 12.61 -12.17 21.40
N THR A 312 11.58 -12.98 21.65
CA THR A 312 11.58 -13.99 22.71
C THR A 312 12.74 -14.99 22.54
N HIS A 313 12.95 -15.49 21.32
CA HIS A 313 14.03 -16.43 21.04
C HIS A 313 15.40 -15.78 21.23
N ALA A 314 15.63 -14.58 20.73
CA ALA A 314 16.87 -13.85 20.94
C ALA A 314 17.20 -13.69 22.44
N LEU A 315 16.22 -13.30 23.25
CA LEU A 315 16.38 -13.17 24.71
C LEU A 315 16.71 -14.50 25.40
N LYS A 316 16.01 -15.58 25.04
CA LYS A 316 16.22 -16.93 25.64
C LYS A 316 17.58 -17.54 25.25
N PHE A 317 18.10 -17.20 24.07
CA PHE A 317 19.42 -17.61 23.63
C PHE A 317 20.54 -16.67 24.07
N GLY A 318 20.26 -15.68 24.95
CA GLY A 318 21.28 -14.94 25.68
C GLY A 318 21.64 -13.58 25.12
N ALA A 319 20.76 -13.00 24.27
CA ALA A 319 20.95 -11.61 23.80
C ALA A 319 20.93 -10.63 24.98
N THR A 320 21.87 -9.69 24.98
CA THR A 320 21.96 -8.61 25.98
C THR A 320 21.20 -7.36 25.53
N ARG A 321 20.98 -7.21 24.21
CA ARG A 321 20.18 -6.17 23.63
C ARG A 321 19.43 -6.69 22.39
N VAL A 322 18.15 -6.38 22.31
CA VAL A 322 17.31 -6.67 21.13
C VAL A 322 16.62 -5.39 20.71
N ASP A 323 16.98 -4.88 19.53
CA ASP A 323 16.27 -3.79 18.88
C ASP A 323 15.15 -4.42 18.02
N ALA A 324 13.90 -4.19 18.43
CA ALA A 324 12.70 -4.79 17.83
C ALA A 324 11.95 -3.76 17.01
N VAL A 325 12.04 -3.85 15.67
CA VAL A 325 11.41 -2.90 14.74
C VAL A 325 10.10 -3.47 14.21
N GLU A 326 9.02 -2.78 14.47
CA GLU A 326 7.67 -3.10 14.00
C GLU A 326 7.01 -1.85 13.41
N ILE A 327 6.33 -2.00 12.28
CA ILE A 327 5.70 -0.87 11.61
C ILE A 327 4.29 -0.58 12.16
N ASP A 328 3.59 -1.61 12.63
CA ASP A 328 2.20 -1.49 13.10
C ASP A 328 2.11 -1.33 14.62
N PRO A 329 1.64 -0.18 15.12
CA PRO A 329 1.54 0.08 16.55
C PRO A 329 0.56 -0.87 17.26
N ALA A 330 -0.48 -1.33 16.58
CA ALA A 330 -1.48 -2.21 17.19
C ALA A 330 -0.92 -3.64 17.34
N ILE A 331 -0.18 -4.15 16.36
CA ILE A 331 0.48 -5.47 16.46
C ILE A 331 1.51 -5.45 17.58
N GLN A 332 2.35 -4.42 17.66
CA GLN A 332 3.33 -4.28 18.72
C GLN A 332 2.64 -4.22 20.12
N GLN A 333 1.51 -3.51 20.22
CA GLN A 333 0.74 -3.42 21.45
C GLN A 333 0.12 -4.77 21.84
N ILE A 334 -0.42 -5.52 20.88
CA ILE A 334 -0.94 -6.89 21.08
C ILE A 334 0.18 -7.77 21.62
N GLY A 335 1.35 -7.75 21.01
CA GLY A 335 2.53 -8.51 21.49
C GLY A 335 2.94 -8.13 22.92
N ARG A 336 2.95 -6.83 23.24
CA ARG A 336 3.26 -6.35 24.60
C ARG A 336 2.25 -6.85 25.63
N GLN A 337 0.99 -6.95 25.28
CA GLN A 337 -0.11 -7.28 26.20
C GLN A 337 -0.36 -8.78 26.32
N TYR A 338 -0.29 -9.54 25.20
CA TYR A 338 -0.78 -10.91 25.15
C TYR A 338 0.29 -11.96 24.91
N HIS A 339 1.55 -11.58 24.59
CA HIS A 339 2.60 -12.58 24.40
C HIS A 339 2.94 -13.27 25.74
N PRO A 340 2.90 -14.61 25.81
CA PRO A 340 3.03 -15.34 27.07
C PRO A 340 4.41 -15.18 27.75
N ASP A 341 5.48 -14.93 26.98
CA ASP A 341 6.82 -14.67 27.50
C ASP A 341 7.12 -13.18 27.73
N HIS A 342 6.20 -12.27 27.43
CA HIS A 342 6.29 -10.82 27.62
C HIS A 342 7.58 -10.16 27.10
N PRO A 343 8.05 -10.45 25.86
CA PRO A 343 9.35 -9.97 25.40
C PRO A 343 9.48 -8.45 25.39
N TYR A 344 8.42 -7.72 25.05
CA TYR A 344 8.42 -6.25 25.05
C TYR A 344 8.44 -5.59 26.43
N GLN A 345 8.38 -6.37 27.50
CA GLN A 345 8.51 -5.89 28.88
C GLN A 345 9.92 -6.15 29.44
N ASP A 346 10.75 -6.94 28.75
CA ASP A 346 12.13 -7.20 29.14
C ASP A 346 13.01 -5.94 28.92
N PRO A 347 13.79 -5.49 29.92
CA PRO A 347 14.59 -4.27 29.81
C PRO A 347 15.69 -4.32 28.75
N ARG A 348 16.04 -5.50 28.26
CA ARG A 348 17.00 -5.69 27.17
C ARG A 348 16.39 -5.38 25.79
N VAL A 349 15.06 -5.24 25.69
CA VAL A 349 14.37 -4.99 24.43
C VAL A 349 14.13 -3.50 24.25
N VAL A 350 14.54 -2.98 23.10
CA VAL A 350 14.29 -1.62 22.67
C VAL A 350 13.28 -1.68 21.50
N PRO A 351 12.00 -1.43 21.76
CA PRO A 351 11.00 -1.43 20.70
C PRO A 351 11.06 -0.15 19.88
N HIS A 352 11.05 -0.29 18.57
CA HIS A 352 11.00 0.80 17.60
C HIS A 352 9.72 0.68 16.77
N LEU A 353 8.95 1.76 16.71
CA LEU A 353 7.80 1.87 15.82
C LEU A 353 8.25 2.61 14.56
N ASP A 354 8.74 1.84 13.58
CA ASP A 354 9.36 2.39 12.37
C ASP A 354 9.26 1.42 11.20
N ASP A 355 9.49 1.93 9.99
CA ASP A 355 9.74 1.11 8.81
C ASP A 355 11.13 0.46 8.90
N GLY A 356 11.21 -0.84 8.63
CA GLY A 356 12.46 -1.59 8.76
C GLY A 356 13.58 -1.06 7.87
N ARG A 357 13.26 -0.61 6.64
CA ARG A 357 14.24 -0.01 5.74
C ARG A 357 14.73 1.35 6.22
N HIS A 358 13.83 2.17 6.74
CA HIS A 358 14.19 3.47 7.33
C HIS A 358 15.08 3.29 8.55
N PHE A 359 14.74 2.35 9.45
CA PHE A 359 15.56 2.05 10.61
C PHE A 359 16.97 1.61 10.21
N LEU A 360 17.10 0.65 9.27
CA LEU A 360 18.40 0.20 8.77
C LEU A 360 19.24 1.37 8.24
N ARG A 361 18.65 2.34 7.56
CA ARG A 361 19.36 3.49 6.97
C ARG A 361 19.71 4.57 7.99
N SER A 362 18.93 4.72 9.06
CA SER A 362 19.07 5.79 10.05
C SER A 362 19.94 5.41 11.23
N THR A 363 20.04 4.11 11.56
CA THR A 363 20.83 3.65 12.71
C THR A 363 22.33 3.60 12.41
N ASP A 364 23.14 4.02 13.39
CA ASP A 364 24.60 3.83 13.41
C ASP A 364 25.05 2.62 14.24
N GLN A 365 24.10 1.92 14.86
CA GLN A 365 24.39 0.74 15.68
C GLN A 365 24.85 -0.43 14.81
N LYS A 366 25.61 -1.34 15.44
CA LYS A 366 26.12 -2.57 14.82
C LYS A 366 25.61 -3.78 15.55
N PHE A 367 25.19 -4.79 14.78
CA PHE A 367 24.53 -5.98 15.30
C PHE A 367 25.31 -7.25 15.01
N ASP A 368 25.24 -8.22 15.93
CA ASP A 368 25.73 -9.59 15.72
C ASP A 368 24.81 -10.38 14.83
N LEU A 369 23.49 -10.12 14.97
CA LEU A 369 22.45 -10.76 14.19
C LEU A 369 21.45 -9.70 13.70
N VAL A 370 21.15 -9.72 12.40
CA VAL A 370 20.00 -9.04 11.83
C VAL A 370 19.04 -10.10 11.29
N ALA A 371 17.83 -10.16 11.83
CA ALA A 371 16.80 -11.09 11.43
C ALA A 371 15.65 -10.37 10.71
N TYR A 372 15.33 -10.82 9.49
CA TYR A 372 14.07 -10.51 8.83
C TYR A 372 13.07 -11.60 9.21
N ALA A 373 12.18 -11.25 10.14
CA ALA A 373 11.32 -12.14 10.87
C ALA A 373 9.98 -12.37 10.15
N LEU A 374 9.93 -13.26 9.16
CA LEU A 374 8.74 -13.54 8.34
C LEU A 374 8.08 -12.24 7.81
N VAL A 375 8.91 -11.34 7.28
CA VAL A 375 8.47 -10.01 6.84
C VAL A 375 7.63 -10.15 5.57
N ASP A 376 6.31 -10.24 5.75
CA ASP A 376 5.34 -10.05 4.69
C ASP A 376 4.12 -9.32 5.28
N SER A 377 3.76 -8.18 4.71
CA SER A 377 2.63 -7.39 5.19
C SER A 377 1.30 -7.79 4.54
N LEU A 378 1.34 -8.55 3.46
CA LEU A 378 0.19 -8.95 2.63
C LEU A 378 -0.67 -7.77 2.13
N ILE A 379 -0.16 -6.56 2.20
CA ILE A 379 -0.84 -5.34 1.75
C ILE A 379 0.05 -4.51 0.81
N LEU A 380 -0.56 -3.65 0.03
CA LEU A 380 0.17 -2.69 -0.79
C LEU A 380 0.64 -1.50 0.05
N HIS A 381 1.79 -0.96 -0.31
CA HIS A 381 2.40 0.21 0.32
C HIS A 381 1.47 1.43 0.31
N SER A 382 0.80 1.66 -0.82
CA SER A 382 -0.16 2.74 -0.99
C SER A 382 -1.22 2.36 -2.03
N GLY A 383 -2.37 3.04 -2.00
CA GLY A 383 -3.39 2.91 -3.03
C GLY A 383 -2.96 3.41 -4.41
N TYR A 384 -1.79 4.02 -4.53
CA TYR A 384 -1.29 4.67 -5.76
C TYR A 384 -0.21 3.85 -6.49
N ALA A 385 0.41 2.89 -5.83
CA ALA A 385 1.48 2.07 -6.41
C ALA A 385 1.22 0.59 -6.16
N ASN A 386 1.51 -0.22 -7.17
CA ASN A 386 1.37 -1.68 -7.09
C ASN A 386 2.58 -2.33 -6.41
N ILE A 387 2.99 -1.76 -5.26
CA ILE A 387 4.13 -2.22 -4.46
C ILE A 387 3.64 -2.63 -3.10
N ARG A 388 4.09 -3.77 -2.62
CA ARG A 388 3.82 -4.22 -1.25
C ARG A 388 4.61 -3.41 -0.23
N LEU A 389 4.09 -3.30 0.97
CA LEU A 389 4.70 -2.53 2.06
C LEU A 389 6.14 -2.98 2.35
N GLU A 390 6.40 -4.29 2.28
CA GLU A 390 7.71 -4.89 2.52
C GLU A 390 8.67 -4.85 1.33
N SER A 391 8.22 -4.45 0.12
CA SER A 391 9.01 -4.59 -1.11
C SER A 391 10.40 -3.94 -1.02
N TYR A 392 10.51 -2.81 -0.30
CA TYR A 392 11.78 -2.12 -0.13
C TYR A 392 12.75 -2.78 0.85
N LEU A 393 12.32 -3.80 1.62
CA LEU A 393 13.21 -4.64 2.41
C LEU A 393 13.91 -5.71 1.57
N PHE A 394 13.36 -6.04 0.40
CA PHE A 394 13.84 -7.10 -0.48
C PHE A 394 14.53 -6.55 -1.74
N THR A 395 15.20 -5.42 -1.62
CA THR A 395 16.01 -4.86 -2.72
C THR A 395 17.49 -5.11 -2.48
N ARG A 396 18.29 -5.04 -3.55
CA ARG A 396 19.74 -5.13 -3.48
C ARG A 396 20.31 -4.07 -2.52
N GLN A 397 19.81 -2.85 -2.61
CA GLN A 397 20.21 -1.74 -1.75
C GLN A 397 19.82 -1.97 -0.26
N ALA A 398 18.71 -2.67 0.00
CA ALA A 398 18.35 -3.06 1.35
C ALA A 398 19.39 -3.97 1.97
N PHE A 399 19.90 -4.93 1.21
CA PHE A 399 20.94 -5.84 1.69
C PHE A 399 22.27 -5.14 1.89
N ASP A 400 22.60 -4.11 1.11
CA ASP A 400 23.74 -3.23 1.39
C ASP A 400 23.57 -2.47 2.71
N ASP A 401 22.36 -1.99 3.01
CA ASP A 401 22.06 -1.33 4.28
C ASP A 401 22.15 -2.32 5.46
N VAL A 402 21.70 -3.57 5.29
CA VAL A 402 21.92 -4.64 6.29
C VAL A 402 23.41 -4.88 6.52
N ARG A 403 24.20 -5.03 5.45
CA ARG A 403 25.66 -5.18 5.56
C ARG A 403 26.30 -4.03 6.33
N ARG A 404 25.83 -2.80 6.11
CA ARG A 404 26.34 -1.61 6.80
C ARG A 404 26.16 -1.68 8.31
N VAL A 405 25.06 -2.26 8.80
CA VAL A 405 24.73 -2.33 10.24
C VAL A 405 25.23 -3.63 10.91
N LEU A 406 25.76 -4.59 10.16
CA LEU A 406 26.36 -5.77 10.73
C LEU A 406 27.76 -5.49 11.30
N LYS A 407 28.11 -6.17 12.38
CA LYS A 407 29.49 -6.31 12.86
C LYS A 407 30.31 -7.13 11.86
N PRO A 408 31.66 -7.13 11.93
CA PRO A 408 32.49 -7.87 10.97
C PRO A 408 32.14 -9.36 10.84
N ASP A 409 31.81 -10.04 11.94
CA ASP A 409 31.40 -11.44 11.98
C ASP A 409 29.90 -11.63 12.15
N GLY A 410 29.11 -10.54 11.92
CA GLY A 410 27.68 -10.55 12.08
C GLY A 410 26.99 -11.36 11.00
N ILE A 411 25.81 -11.85 11.32
CA ILE A 411 24.98 -12.70 10.46
C ILE A 411 23.70 -11.95 10.10
N PHE A 412 23.33 -12.02 8.84
CA PHE A 412 22.00 -11.70 8.36
C PHE A 412 21.23 -13.00 8.12
N VAL A 413 20.06 -13.13 8.69
CA VAL A 413 19.15 -14.24 8.45
C VAL A 413 17.79 -13.72 8.00
N MET A 414 17.26 -14.35 6.98
CA MET A 414 15.88 -14.18 6.60
C MET A 414 15.24 -15.53 6.33
N TYR A 415 13.98 -15.66 6.65
CA TYR A 415 13.22 -16.87 6.39
C TYR A 415 11.76 -16.52 6.08
N ASN A 416 11.22 -17.24 5.11
CA ASN A 416 9.83 -17.10 4.71
C ASN A 416 9.38 -18.35 3.95
N PHE A 417 8.09 -18.44 3.67
CA PHE A 417 7.49 -19.45 2.82
C PHE A 417 7.80 -19.19 1.32
N PHE A 418 9.09 -19.00 0.99
CA PHE A 418 9.52 -18.85 -0.40
C PHE A 418 9.46 -20.19 -1.12
N ARG A 419 8.32 -20.48 -1.74
CA ARG A 419 8.03 -21.78 -2.37
C ARG A 419 8.56 -21.89 -3.79
N GLN A 420 8.77 -20.75 -4.45
CA GLN A 420 9.27 -20.70 -5.82
C GLN A 420 10.79 -20.61 -5.82
N ASP A 421 11.43 -21.51 -6.57
CA ASP A 421 12.89 -21.60 -6.65
C ASP A 421 13.54 -20.31 -7.15
N TRP A 422 12.96 -19.66 -8.16
CA TRP A 422 13.47 -18.42 -8.74
C TRP A 422 13.47 -17.23 -7.76
N ILE A 423 12.57 -17.21 -6.76
CA ILE A 423 12.58 -16.19 -5.69
C ILE A 423 13.79 -16.41 -4.78
N VAL A 424 14.02 -17.65 -4.37
CA VAL A 424 15.17 -18.01 -3.55
C VAL A 424 16.48 -17.75 -4.29
N GLN A 425 16.56 -18.10 -5.58
CA GLN A 425 17.71 -17.81 -6.44
C GLN A 425 17.99 -16.31 -6.50
N ARG A 426 16.96 -15.48 -6.68
CA ARG A 426 17.07 -14.01 -6.72
C ARG A 426 17.58 -13.45 -5.40
N ILE A 427 17.01 -13.89 -4.27
CA ILE A 427 17.42 -13.42 -2.94
C ILE A 427 18.86 -13.85 -2.66
N ALA A 428 19.22 -15.11 -2.94
CA ALA A 428 20.57 -15.61 -2.73
C ALA A 428 21.60 -14.84 -3.57
N ALA A 429 21.28 -14.57 -4.84
CA ALA A 429 22.15 -13.80 -5.72
C ALA A 429 22.33 -12.34 -5.25
N MET A 430 21.24 -11.69 -4.80
CA MET A 430 21.31 -10.34 -4.21
C MET A 430 22.12 -10.35 -2.90
N ALA A 431 21.96 -11.36 -2.05
CA ALA A 431 22.72 -11.50 -0.84
C ALA A 431 24.22 -11.68 -1.13
N GLU A 432 24.58 -12.59 -2.05
CA GLU A 432 25.98 -12.75 -2.46
C GLU A 432 26.58 -11.46 -3.02
N ALA A 433 25.84 -10.78 -3.87
CA ALA A 433 26.27 -9.49 -4.43
C ALA A 433 26.44 -8.39 -3.36
N ALA A 434 25.61 -8.40 -2.29
CA ALA A 434 25.70 -7.45 -1.20
C ALA A 434 26.84 -7.75 -0.25
N PHE A 435 26.96 -9.01 0.19
CA PHE A 435 27.87 -9.40 1.25
C PHE A 435 29.24 -9.84 0.71
N GLY A 436 29.35 -10.19 -0.57
CA GLY A 436 30.57 -10.69 -1.21
C GLY A 436 30.86 -12.18 -0.89
N CYS A 437 29.94 -12.86 -0.21
CA CYS A 437 30.05 -14.25 0.17
C CYS A 437 28.76 -14.99 -0.16
N ARG A 438 28.88 -16.23 -0.66
CA ARG A 438 27.74 -17.06 -1.00
C ARG A 438 26.89 -17.36 0.25
N PRO A 439 25.58 -17.10 0.25
CA PRO A 439 24.74 -17.39 1.40
C PRO A 439 24.52 -18.90 1.57
N THR A 440 24.33 -19.34 2.81
CA THR A 440 23.84 -20.68 3.13
C THR A 440 22.32 -20.67 3.05
N VAL A 441 21.75 -21.57 2.25
CA VAL A 441 20.31 -21.71 2.08
C VAL A 441 19.86 -23.04 2.65
N LEU A 442 18.84 -23.01 3.50
CA LEU A 442 18.24 -24.19 4.14
C LEU A 442 16.79 -24.30 3.71
N SER A 443 16.39 -25.46 3.20
CA SER A 443 14.99 -25.80 2.93
C SER A 443 14.44 -26.64 4.07
N LEU A 444 13.24 -26.33 4.54
CA LEU A 444 12.57 -27.10 5.57
C LEU A 444 11.13 -27.45 5.13
N PRO A 445 10.84 -28.74 4.93
CA PRO A 445 11.72 -29.91 5.02
C PRO A 445 12.94 -29.83 4.08
N TYR A 446 14.01 -30.56 4.42
CA TYR A 446 15.25 -30.56 3.64
C TYR A 446 15.02 -31.07 2.20
N GLU A 447 15.53 -30.30 1.26
CA GLU A 447 15.67 -30.66 -0.14
C GLU A 447 17.13 -30.44 -0.57
N GLU A 448 17.71 -31.39 -1.31
CA GLU A 448 19.12 -31.31 -1.77
C GLU A 448 19.34 -30.07 -2.66
N ARG A 449 18.34 -29.75 -3.48
CA ARG A 449 18.31 -28.56 -4.35
C ARG A 449 17.00 -27.80 -4.13
N VAL A 450 17.10 -26.51 -4.02
CA VAL A 450 15.91 -25.66 -3.96
C VAL A 450 15.15 -25.76 -5.29
N LYS A 451 13.91 -26.17 -5.21
CA LYS A 451 12.91 -26.22 -6.26
C LYS A 451 11.57 -25.73 -5.68
N ASP A 452 10.52 -25.74 -6.45
CA ASP A 452 9.19 -25.39 -5.93
C ASP A 452 8.85 -26.30 -4.74
N LEU A 453 8.70 -25.67 -3.59
CA LEU A 453 8.44 -26.37 -2.32
C LEU A 453 6.94 -26.56 -2.10
N PRO A 454 6.53 -27.64 -1.42
CA PRO A 454 5.15 -27.85 -1.01
C PRO A 454 4.60 -26.74 -0.11
N LEU A 455 3.29 -26.65 0.01
CA LEU A 455 2.61 -25.87 1.04
C LEU A 455 3.20 -26.23 2.44
N ASN A 456 3.30 -25.26 3.33
CA ASN A 456 3.87 -25.40 4.68
C ASN A 456 5.38 -25.61 4.73
N SER A 457 6.09 -25.56 3.61
CA SER A 457 7.55 -25.52 3.59
C SER A 457 8.06 -24.10 3.66
N PHE A 458 9.23 -23.89 4.27
CA PHE A 458 9.87 -22.59 4.26
C PHE A 458 11.37 -22.68 3.93
N THR A 459 11.92 -21.56 3.55
CA THR A 459 13.35 -21.42 3.24
C THR A 459 13.97 -20.41 4.20
N MET A 460 15.13 -20.76 4.77
CA MET A 460 15.98 -19.85 5.53
C MET A 460 17.23 -19.54 4.72
N ILE A 461 17.56 -18.26 4.63
CA ILE A 461 18.75 -17.77 3.93
C ILE A 461 19.63 -17.08 4.95
N ILE A 462 20.85 -17.56 5.11
CA ILE A 462 21.87 -17.08 6.05
C ILE A 462 22.97 -16.42 5.23
N ALA A 463 23.17 -15.13 5.40
CA ALA A 463 24.15 -14.34 4.68
C ALA A 463 25.09 -13.60 5.66
N GLY A 464 26.20 -13.13 5.14
CA GLY A 464 27.31 -12.58 5.91
C GLY A 464 28.55 -13.48 5.73
N CYS A 465 29.73 -12.89 5.79
CA CYS A 465 30.97 -13.65 5.58
C CYS A 465 31.39 -14.45 6.84
N ASN A 466 30.40 -14.90 7.62
CA ASN A 466 30.66 -15.75 8.77
C ASN A 466 30.92 -17.20 8.32
N VAL A 467 32.19 -17.56 8.25
CA VAL A 467 32.61 -18.89 7.79
C VAL A 467 32.25 -20.01 8.75
N ARG A 468 32.00 -19.70 10.03
CA ARG A 468 31.80 -20.67 11.09
C ARG A 468 30.63 -21.64 10.84
N ILE A 469 29.46 -21.14 10.43
CA ILE A 469 28.30 -21.99 10.10
C ILE A 469 28.60 -22.81 8.84
N ALA A 470 29.19 -22.20 7.83
CA ALA A 470 29.55 -22.89 6.59
C ALA A 470 30.59 -24.02 6.85
N ASP A 471 31.62 -23.76 7.68
CA ASP A 471 32.63 -24.74 8.07
C ASP A 471 32.02 -25.86 8.92
N ALA A 472 31.04 -25.54 9.78
CA ALA A 472 30.34 -26.55 10.55
C ALA A 472 29.57 -27.51 9.63
N PHE A 473 28.89 -27.03 8.63
CA PHE A 473 28.24 -27.88 7.62
C PHE A 473 29.26 -28.64 6.75
N ALA A 474 30.37 -28.04 6.41
CA ALA A 474 31.43 -28.72 5.68
C ALA A 474 32.04 -29.91 6.51
N LYS A 475 32.16 -29.70 7.83
CA LYS A 475 32.69 -30.71 8.75
C LYS A 475 31.68 -31.81 9.08
N HIS A 476 30.42 -31.43 9.38
CA HIS A 476 29.37 -32.32 9.88
C HIS A 476 28.37 -32.74 8.83
N LYS A 477 28.39 -32.15 7.63
CA LYS A 477 27.45 -32.32 6.49
C LYS A 477 26.02 -31.92 6.78
N ASP A 478 25.46 -32.35 7.92
CA ASP A 478 24.09 -32.03 8.34
C ASP A 478 23.95 -32.00 9.86
N PHE A 479 22.88 -31.39 10.31
CA PHE A 479 22.42 -31.40 11.71
C PHE A 479 20.98 -31.95 11.70
N TRP A 480 20.52 -32.32 12.90
CA TRP A 480 19.19 -32.87 13.09
C TRP A 480 18.46 -32.05 14.14
N LEU A 481 17.30 -31.56 13.79
CA LEU A 481 16.43 -30.75 14.64
C LEU A 481 15.26 -31.60 15.11
N ASP A 482 15.05 -31.63 16.42
CA ASP A 482 13.82 -32.18 16.99
C ASP A 482 12.65 -31.25 16.65
N SER A 483 11.61 -31.75 16.00
CA SER A 483 10.43 -30.96 15.63
C SER A 483 9.49 -30.73 16.81
N VAL A 484 9.67 -31.46 17.93
CA VAL A 484 8.85 -31.29 19.13
C VAL A 484 9.51 -30.30 20.09
N PRO A 485 8.79 -29.28 20.58
CA PRO A 485 9.34 -28.36 21.60
C PRO A 485 9.55 -29.03 22.96
N PRO A 486 10.56 -28.59 23.76
CA PRO A 486 11.62 -27.66 23.39
C PRO A 486 12.63 -28.30 22.43
N ARG A 487 12.89 -27.58 21.32
CA ARG A 487 13.71 -28.12 20.23
C ARG A 487 15.20 -28.07 20.56
N ASN A 488 15.85 -29.20 20.45
CA ASN A 488 17.31 -29.31 20.57
C ASN A 488 17.88 -29.68 19.20
N LEU A 489 18.87 -28.93 18.74
CA LEU A 489 19.65 -29.33 17.59
C LEU A 489 20.56 -30.46 18.02
N ALA A 490 20.32 -31.66 17.53
CA ALA A 490 21.24 -32.76 17.74
C ALA A 490 22.46 -32.57 16.85
N ILE A 491 23.61 -32.47 17.44
CA ILE A 491 24.88 -32.26 16.75
C ILE A 491 25.37 -33.60 16.25
N ASP A 492 25.90 -33.56 15.01
CA ASP A 492 26.68 -34.61 14.44
C ASP A 492 25.88 -35.80 13.89
N GLY A 493 25.69 -35.80 12.56
CA GLY A 493 25.15 -36.95 11.81
C GLY A 493 25.97 -38.25 12.02
N PHE A 494 27.11 -38.18 12.71
CA PHE A 494 27.89 -39.36 13.08
C PHE A 494 27.49 -39.97 14.42
N THR A 495 27.01 -39.16 15.36
CA THR A 495 26.55 -39.65 16.67
C THR A 495 25.07 -39.97 16.70
N LEU A 496 24.26 -39.22 15.92
CA LEU A 496 22.86 -39.48 15.74
C LEU A 496 22.65 -40.20 14.40
N ARG A 497 22.58 -41.48 14.42
CA ARG A 497 22.25 -42.29 13.24
C ARG A 497 20.76 -42.54 13.23
N PRO A 498 19.96 -41.84 12.42
CA PRO A 498 18.51 -42.03 12.39
C PRO A 498 18.13 -43.49 12.14
N GLU A 499 18.94 -44.17 11.35
CA GLU A 499 18.72 -45.61 11.04
C GLU A 499 18.89 -46.54 12.27
N THR A 500 19.58 -46.09 13.31
CA THR A 500 19.77 -46.87 14.54
C THR A 500 18.81 -46.50 15.67
N LEU A 501 18.00 -45.46 15.48
CA LEU A 501 16.99 -45.03 16.42
C LEU A 501 15.66 -45.79 16.20
N ALA A 502 14.91 -45.98 17.28
CA ALA A 502 13.56 -46.55 17.14
C ALA A 502 12.66 -45.63 16.29
N PRO A 503 11.67 -46.18 15.57
CA PRO A 503 10.79 -45.39 14.68
C PRO A 503 10.07 -44.23 15.40
N ASP A 504 9.75 -44.38 16.67
CA ASP A 504 9.16 -43.34 17.51
C ASP A 504 10.14 -42.22 17.84
N GLN A 505 11.45 -42.52 17.97
CA GLN A 505 12.51 -41.55 18.23
C GLN A 505 12.91 -40.78 16.98
N THR A 506 12.81 -41.37 15.78
CA THR A 506 13.15 -40.73 14.52
C THR A 506 11.98 -39.88 13.92
N ARG A 507 10.75 -40.17 14.37
CA ARG A 507 9.51 -39.51 13.83
C ARG A 507 9.57 -37.98 13.87
N ASN A 508 10.26 -37.41 14.86
CA ASN A 508 10.27 -35.97 15.11
C ASN A 508 11.58 -35.28 14.63
N LEU A 509 12.50 -36.03 14.05
CA LEU A 509 13.76 -35.47 13.60
C LEU A 509 13.66 -34.91 12.18
N GLN A 510 14.10 -33.66 12.03
CA GLN A 510 14.22 -32.99 10.73
C GLN A 510 15.69 -32.79 10.39
N ARG A 511 16.10 -33.21 9.21
CA ARG A 511 17.44 -32.94 8.67
C ARG A 511 17.62 -31.48 8.35
N ILE A 512 18.72 -30.89 8.79
CA ILE A 512 19.16 -29.54 8.51
C ILE A 512 20.46 -29.59 7.74
N ALA A 513 20.46 -29.28 6.48
CA ALA A 513 21.63 -29.25 5.61
C ALA A 513 21.48 -28.17 4.55
N PRO A 514 22.59 -27.63 4.02
CA PRO A 514 22.53 -26.66 2.93
C PRO A 514 21.88 -27.25 1.67
N SER A 515 20.94 -26.52 1.12
CA SER A 515 20.34 -26.81 -0.19
C SER A 515 21.08 -26.11 -1.30
N ALA A 516 21.36 -26.81 -2.40
CA ALA A 516 21.94 -26.19 -3.57
C ALA A 516 20.97 -25.20 -4.22
N VAL A 517 21.47 -24.02 -4.57
CA VAL A 517 20.70 -22.98 -5.25
C VAL A 517 21.48 -22.61 -6.52
N ASP A 518 20.81 -22.74 -7.67
CA ASP A 518 21.42 -22.42 -8.96
C ASP A 518 21.01 -21.00 -9.37
N TYR A 519 21.93 -20.06 -9.33
CA TYR A 519 21.77 -18.73 -9.88
C TYR A 519 23.02 -18.33 -10.68
N GLY A 520 22.83 -17.55 -11.72
CA GLY A 520 23.91 -17.09 -12.60
C GLY A 520 24.02 -15.57 -12.64
N ALA A 521 24.94 -15.07 -13.45
CA ALA A 521 25.16 -13.65 -13.68
C ALA A 521 23.92 -12.93 -14.25
N ASP A 522 23.03 -13.67 -14.90
CA ASP A 522 21.80 -13.14 -15.52
C ASP A 522 20.63 -13.07 -14.52
N THR A 523 20.82 -13.43 -13.25
CA THR A 523 19.75 -13.38 -12.25
C THR A 523 19.35 -11.94 -12.01
N MET A 524 18.09 -11.62 -12.31
CA MET A 524 17.56 -10.27 -12.15
C MET A 524 17.41 -9.91 -10.69
N PHE A 525 17.90 -8.73 -10.30
CA PHE A 525 17.76 -8.20 -8.94
C PHE A 525 16.52 -7.32 -8.81
N ALA A 526 15.86 -7.42 -7.66
CA ALA A 526 14.98 -6.36 -7.21
C ALA A 526 15.84 -5.19 -6.70
N THR A 527 15.49 -3.97 -7.10
CA THR A 527 16.21 -2.74 -6.76
C THR A 527 15.24 -1.68 -6.25
N ASP A 528 15.73 -0.61 -5.64
CA ASP A 528 14.86 0.49 -5.19
C ASP A 528 14.10 1.17 -6.34
N ASP A 529 14.61 1.06 -7.59
CA ASP A 529 13.87 1.49 -8.78
C ASP A 529 12.87 0.44 -9.29
N TRP A 530 13.15 -0.84 -9.06
CA TRP A 530 12.31 -1.96 -9.49
C TRP A 530 12.11 -2.96 -8.33
N PRO A 531 11.30 -2.63 -7.29
CA PRO A 531 11.18 -3.40 -6.04
C PRO A 531 10.18 -4.56 -6.13
N PHE A 532 10.16 -5.27 -7.25
CA PHE A 532 9.18 -6.35 -7.51
C PHE A 532 9.83 -7.72 -7.30
N LEU A 533 10.09 -8.10 -6.03
CA LEU A 533 10.67 -9.40 -5.69
C LEU A 533 9.88 -10.58 -6.27
N TYR A 534 8.56 -10.49 -6.18
CA TYR A 534 7.63 -11.57 -6.53
C TYR A 534 7.21 -11.58 -8.00
N LEU A 535 7.76 -10.70 -8.81
CA LEU A 535 7.57 -10.67 -10.26
C LEU A 535 8.78 -11.30 -10.96
N ARG A 536 8.55 -12.34 -11.75
CA ARG A 536 9.62 -13.17 -12.33
C ARG A 536 10.58 -12.40 -13.25
N GLY A 537 10.09 -11.39 -13.95
CA GLY A 537 10.87 -10.57 -14.87
C GLY A 537 10.27 -9.18 -15.06
N ARG A 538 10.91 -8.33 -15.86
CA ARG A 538 10.36 -7.04 -16.28
C ARG A 538 9.26 -7.23 -17.31
N LEU A 539 8.08 -7.57 -16.87
CA LEU A 539 6.89 -7.79 -17.67
C LEU A 539 5.64 -7.37 -16.89
N ILE A 540 4.58 -7.13 -17.60
CA ILE A 540 3.26 -6.96 -16.98
C ILE A 540 2.57 -8.31 -17.04
N PRO A 541 2.20 -8.92 -15.91
CA PRO A 541 1.55 -10.23 -15.88
C PRO A 541 0.24 -10.26 -16.69
N ASP A 542 -0.06 -11.38 -17.32
CA ASP A 542 -1.28 -11.56 -18.14
C ASP A 542 -2.55 -11.28 -17.33
N PHE A 543 -2.53 -11.66 -16.05
CA PHE A 543 -3.60 -11.38 -15.12
C PHE A 543 -3.81 -9.86 -14.93
N THR A 544 -2.74 -9.11 -14.73
CA THR A 544 -2.76 -7.64 -14.61
C THR A 544 -3.26 -7.00 -15.91
N LEU A 545 -2.79 -7.47 -17.08
CA LEU A 545 -3.26 -6.97 -18.38
C LEU A 545 -4.77 -7.21 -18.58
N ARG A 546 -5.28 -8.38 -18.22
CA ARG A 546 -6.72 -8.67 -18.30
C ARG A 546 -7.53 -7.77 -17.36
N SER A 547 -7.05 -7.58 -16.14
CA SER A 547 -7.69 -6.69 -15.17
C SER A 547 -7.70 -5.24 -15.65
N MET A 548 -6.57 -4.74 -16.17
CA MET A 548 -6.47 -3.39 -16.77
C MET A 548 -7.45 -3.22 -17.95
N ALA A 549 -7.51 -4.21 -18.85
CA ALA A 549 -8.41 -4.17 -19.99
C ALA A 549 -9.88 -4.13 -19.53
N LEU A 550 -10.26 -4.95 -18.56
CA LEU A 550 -11.61 -4.98 -17.99
C LEU A 550 -11.99 -3.65 -17.33
N LEU A 551 -11.12 -3.11 -16.47
CA LEU A 551 -11.35 -1.82 -15.81
C LEU A 551 -11.37 -0.67 -16.82
N GLY A 552 -10.53 -0.73 -17.85
CA GLY A 552 -10.52 0.23 -18.96
C GLY A 552 -11.84 0.22 -19.74
N VAL A 553 -12.35 -0.96 -20.11
CA VAL A 553 -13.65 -1.10 -20.80
C VAL A 553 -14.79 -0.60 -19.94
N LEU A 554 -14.83 -0.97 -18.65
CA LEU A 554 -15.83 -0.48 -17.71
C LEU A 554 -15.75 1.04 -17.54
N GLY A 555 -14.53 1.58 -17.44
CA GLY A 555 -14.30 3.03 -17.35
C GLY A 555 -14.83 3.79 -18.57
N VAL A 556 -14.48 3.33 -19.78
CA VAL A 556 -15.00 3.91 -21.03
C VAL A 556 -16.52 3.80 -21.10
N GLY A 557 -17.09 2.65 -20.75
CA GLY A 557 -18.52 2.43 -20.69
C GLY A 557 -19.24 3.41 -19.75
N MET A 558 -18.72 3.57 -18.54
CA MET A 558 -19.26 4.52 -17.57
C MET A 558 -19.16 5.96 -18.06
N VAL A 559 -17.99 6.39 -18.54
CA VAL A 559 -17.82 7.74 -19.12
C VAL A 559 -18.83 7.97 -20.25
N TYR A 560 -19.01 6.99 -21.14
CA TYR A 560 -19.99 7.10 -22.25
C TYR A 560 -21.44 7.28 -21.75
N LEU A 561 -21.81 6.57 -20.69
CA LEU A 561 -23.17 6.68 -20.11
C LEU A 561 -23.45 8.04 -19.46
N PHE A 562 -22.43 8.69 -18.91
CA PHE A 562 -22.56 9.96 -18.21
C PHE A 562 -22.24 11.19 -19.07
N LEU A 563 -21.64 11.00 -20.25
CA LEU A 563 -21.38 12.10 -21.19
C LEU A 563 -22.71 12.76 -21.67
N PRO A 564 -22.73 14.08 -21.84
CA PRO A 564 -23.86 14.77 -22.40
C PRO A 564 -24.14 14.26 -23.81
N LYS A 565 -25.39 13.89 -24.09
CA LYS A 565 -25.81 13.38 -25.40
C LYS A 565 -25.52 14.43 -26.50
N GLY A 566 -24.87 14.01 -27.58
CA GLY A 566 -24.59 14.83 -28.77
C GLY A 566 -23.23 15.56 -28.78
N ARG A 567 -22.39 15.43 -27.75
CA ARG A 567 -21.07 16.05 -27.71
C ARG A 567 -20.04 15.05 -27.15
N PHE A 568 -19.36 14.33 -28.01
CA PHE A 568 -18.18 13.58 -27.67
C PHE A 568 -16.98 14.57 -27.60
N ALA A 569 -16.86 15.30 -26.51
CA ALA A 569 -15.78 16.28 -26.36
C ALA A 569 -15.23 16.30 -24.96
N LEU A 570 -14.34 15.33 -24.69
CA LEU A 570 -13.40 15.46 -23.57
C LEU A 570 -12.45 16.64 -23.84
N ASN A 571 -12.13 17.39 -22.80
CA ASN A 571 -11.06 18.38 -22.89
C ASN A 571 -9.71 17.66 -22.89
N SER A 572 -9.16 17.38 -24.08
CA SER A 572 -7.94 16.57 -24.27
C SER A 572 -6.74 17.12 -23.49
N ARG A 573 -6.60 18.46 -23.41
CA ARG A 573 -5.54 19.08 -22.63
C ARG A 573 -5.65 18.74 -21.15
N MET A 574 -6.82 18.91 -20.57
CA MET A 574 -7.07 18.59 -19.16
C MET A 574 -6.95 17.10 -18.88
N PHE A 575 -7.37 16.26 -19.81
CA PHE A 575 -7.22 14.82 -19.75
C PHE A 575 -5.74 14.40 -19.62
N PHE A 576 -4.87 14.89 -20.52
CA PHE A 576 -3.45 14.55 -20.46
C PHE A 576 -2.73 15.15 -19.24
N LEU A 577 -3.18 16.33 -18.75
CA LEU A 577 -2.67 16.87 -17.48
C LEU A 577 -3.01 15.97 -16.30
N GLY A 578 -4.22 15.39 -16.28
CA GLY A 578 -4.61 14.45 -15.22
C GLY A 578 -3.82 13.15 -15.28
N ALA A 579 -3.67 12.56 -16.48
CA ALA A 579 -2.90 11.34 -16.66
C ALA A 579 -1.43 11.50 -16.24
N ALA A 580 -0.81 12.62 -16.62
CA ALA A 580 0.57 12.91 -16.24
C ALA A 580 0.71 13.16 -14.73
N PHE A 581 -0.23 13.92 -14.13
CA PHE A 581 -0.17 14.26 -12.71
C PHE A 581 -0.27 13.01 -11.83
N MET A 582 -1.12 12.06 -12.17
CA MET A 582 -1.26 10.80 -11.45
C MET A 582 0.06 10.03 -11.38
N LEU A 583 0.80 9.95 -12.49
CA LEU A 583 2.11 9.29 -12.51
C LEU A 583 3.16 10.03 -11.68
N LEU A 584 3.12 11.38 -11.63
CA LEU A 584 3.99 12.15 -10.75
C LEU A 584 3.69 11.87 -9.28
N GLU A 585 2.42 11.80 -8.92
CA GLU A 585 1.97 11.52 -7.56
C GLU A 585 2.45 10.14 -7.10
N THR A 586 2.23 9.11 -7.93
CA THR A 586 2.75 7.75 -7.69
C THR A 586 4.26 7.76 -7.48
N LYS A 587 5.02 8.39 -8.39
CA LYS A 587 6.47 8.46 -8.26
C LYS A 587 6.91 9.19 -6.99
N ALA A 588 6.26 10.28 -6.63
CA ALA A 588 6.58 11.03 -5.42
C ALA A 588 6.37 10.17 -4.16
N VAL A 589 5.23 9.48 -4.05
CA VAL A 589 4.93 8.59 -2.91
C VAL A 589 5.99 7.49 -2.80
N VAL A 590 6.29 6.80 -3.90
CA VAL A 590 7.30 5.74 -3.96
C VAL A 590 8.69 6.24 -3.57
N GLN A 591 9.10 7.38 -4.10
CA GLN A 591 10.42 7.94 -3.81
C GLN A 591 10.56 8.43 -2.35
N MET A 592 9.49 9.02 -1.80
CA MET A 592 9.48 9.43 -0.39
C MET A 592 9.48 8.21 0.55
N ALA A 593 8.84 7.11 0.17
CA ALA A 593 8.92 5.86 0.92
C ALA A 593 10.34 5.30 0.99
N VAL A 594 11.08 5.33 -0.11
CA VAL A 594 12.51 4.94 -0.11
C VAL A 594 13.34 5.84 0.79
N LEU A 595 13.03 7.14 0.88
CA LEU A 595 13.82 8.11 1.66
C LEU A 595 13.47 8.10 3.15
N PHE A 596 12.20 8.04 3.49
CA PHE A 596 11.67 8.27 4.84
C PHE A 596 10.91 7.07 5.44
N GLY A 597 10.86 5.96 4.71
CA GLY A 597 10.13 4.76 5.09
C GLY A 597 8.69 4.73 4.55
N SER A 598 8.16 3.51 4.54
CA SER A 598 6.81 3.20 4.00
C SER A 598 5.69 3.40 5.03
N THR A 599 5.91 4.22 6.05
CA THR A 599 4.92 4.40 7.12
C THR A 599 3.70 5.18 6.64
N TRP A 600 2.54 4.91 7.27
CA TRP A 600 1.32 5.67 7.03
C TRP A 600 1.51 7.19 7.25
N LEU A 601 2.34 7.56 8.22
CA LEU A 601 2.67 8.97 8.50
C LEU A 601 3.39 9.62 7.31
N VAL A 602 4.39 8.94 6.75
CA VAL A 602 5.13 9.43 5.58
C VAL A 602 4.20 9.58 4.38
N ASN A 603 3.36 8.58 4.10
CA ASN A 603 2.39 8.66 3.01
C ASN A 603 1.43 9.83 3.19
N SER A 604 0.86 10.00 4.39
CA SER A 604 -0.04 11.12 4.70
C SER A 604 0.66 12.48 4.54
N ALA A 605 1.92 12.59 4.98
CA ALA A 605 2.73 13.80 4.84
C ALA A 605 3.04 14.13 3.37
N VAL A 606 3.29 13.11 2.54
CA VAL A 606 3.53 13.30 1.09
C VAL A 606 2.27 13.83 0.43
N PHE A 607 1.10 13.23 0.65
CA PHE A 607 -0.16 13.72 0.08
C PHE A 607 -0.51 15.12 0.57
N PHE A 608 -0.32 15.38 1.86
CA PHE A 608 -0.48 16.71 2.42
C PHE A 608 0.42 17.73 1.72
N THR A 609 1.70 17.39 1.51
CA THR A 609 2.67 18.27 0.84
C THR A 609 2.28 18.52 -0.62
N ILE A 610 1.84 17.49 -1.35
CA ILE A 610 1.37 17.63 -2.74
C ILE A 610 0.20 18.62 -2.79
N LEU A 611 -0.78 18.49 -1.92
CA LEU A 611 -1.93 19.40 -1.89
C LEU A 611 -1.54 20.83 -1.49
N ILE A 612 -0.58 21.01 -0.59
CA ILE A 612 -0.01 22.33 -0.26
C ILE A 612 0.67 22.96 -1.49
N LEU A 613 1.45 22.18 -2.25
CA LEU A 613 2.08 22.67 -3.48
C LEU A 613 1.05 23.08 -4.53
N ILE A 614 -0.04 22.32 -4.68
CA ILE A 614 -1.17 22.69 -5.54
C ILE A 614 -1.84 23.97 -5.02
N LEU A 615 -2.03 24.10 -3.71
CA LEU A 615 -2.58 25.31 -3.11
C LEU A 615 -1.71 26.53 -3.37
N LEU A 616 -0.40 26.40 -3.22
CA LEU A 616 0.57 27.47 -3.53
C LEU A 616 0.54 27.85 -5.02
N ALA A 617 0.44 26.86 -5.91
CA ALA A 617 0.28 27.08 -7.35
C ALA A 617 -1.00 27.85 -7.66
N ASN A 618 -2.12 27.51 -7.02
CA ASN A 618 -3.38 28.24 -7.16
C ASN A 618 -3.28 29.68 -6.67
N LEU A 619 -2.67 29.92 -5.49
CA LEU A 619 -2.46 31.26 -4.96
C LEU A 619 -1.57 32.11 -5.87
N TYR A 620 -0.55 31.50 -6.48
CA TYR A 620 0.26 32.17 -7.49
C TYR A 620 -0.58 32.58 -8.71
N VAL A 621 -1.42 31.68 -9.26
CA VAL A 621 -2.28 31.97 -10.42
C VAL A 621 -3.37 32.99 -10.08
N LEU A 622 -3.84 33.06 -8.83
CA LEU A 622 -4.78 34.08 -8.36
C LEU A 622 -4.15 35.48 -8.34
N LYS A 623 -2.88 35.57 -7.89
CA LYS A 623 -2.15 36.85 -7.78
C LYS A 623 -1.64 37.34 -9.15
N VAL A 624 -1.17 36.43 -10.02
CA VAL A 624 -0.53 36.77 -11.29
C VAL A 624 -1.56 36.63 -12.41
N GLN A 625 -2.03 37.76 -12.93
CA GLN A 625 -3.05 37.78 -13.99
C GLN A 625 -2.55 37.18 -15.32
N LYS A 626 -1.29 37.42 -15.69
CA LYS A 626 -0.67 36.95 -16.94
C LYS A 626 0.42 35.92 -16.63
N VAL A 627 0.01 34.66 -16.42
CA VAL A 627 0.95 33.55 -16.23
C VAL A 627 1.39 33.04 -17.61
N ASN A 628 2.71 33.05 -17.86
CA ASN A 628 3.27 32.50 -19.10
C ASN A 628 3.48 30.99 -18.94
N LEU A 629 2.63 30.20 -19.56
CA LEU A 629 2.68 28.74 -19.47
C LEU A 629 3.96 28.13 -20.07
N THR A 630 4.56 28.79 -21.07
CA THR A 630 5.76 28.27 -21.75
C THR A 630 6.91 28.04 -20.77
N TRP A 631 7.20 29.00 -19.89
CA TRP A 631 8.24 28.86 -18.90
C TRP A 631 7.95 27.78 -17.86
N HIS A 632 6.67 27.60 -17.50
CA HIS A 632 6.26 26.53 -16.58
C HIS A 632 6.39 25.14 -17.20
N TYR A 633 6.05 25.00 -18.49
CA TYR A 633 6.30 23.75 -19.22
C TYR A 633 7.80 23.47 -19.39
N ILE A 634 8.61 24.46 -19.71
CA ILE A 634 10.08 24.30 -19.80
C ILE A 634 10.63 23.84 -18.44
N GLY A 635 10.26 24.52 -17.35
CA GLY A 635 10.68 24.14 -16.00
C GLY A 635 10.25 22.71 -15.64
N LEU A 636 9.00 22.35 -15.96
CA LEU A 636 8.48 21.01 -15.73
C LEU A 636 9.26 19.95 -16.51
N VAL A 637 9.50 20.17 -17.81
CA VAL A 637 10.26 19.23 -18.66
C VAL A 637 11.69 19.06 -18.13
N LEU A 638 12.36 20.15 -17.74
CA LEU A 638 13.74 20.08 -17.22
C LEU A 638 13.83 19.30 -15.91
N ILE A 639 12.91 19.55 -14.96
CA ILE A 639 12.95 18.85 -13.68
C ILE A 639 12.54 17.37 -13.82
N LEU A 640 11.60 17.04 -14.74
CA LEU A 640 11.24 15.65 -15.04
C LEU A 640 12.38 14.92 -15.73
N ALA A 641 13.05 15.56 -16.70
CA ALA A 641 14.22 14.98 -17.35
C ALA A 641 15.36 14.75 -16.35
N ALA A 642 15.61 15.70 -15.45
CA ALA A 642 16.59 15.54 -14.38
C ALA A 642 16.22 14.35 -13.46
N GLY A 643 14.95 14.23 -13.04
CA GLY A 643 14.48 13.11 -12.22
C GLY A 643 14.54 11.75 -12.91
N ALA A 644 14.36 11.71 -14.25
CA ALA A 644 14.49 10.49 -15.04
C ALA A 644 15.95 10.07 -15.30
N LEU A 645 16.89 11.02 -15.30
CA LEU A 645 18.28 10.75 -15.61
C LEU A 645 19.18 10.58 -14.36
N VAL A 646 18.80 11.20 -13.23
CA VAL A 646 19.60 11.18 -12.01
C VAL A 646 19.01 10.19 -11.02
N PRO A 647 19.69 9.06 -10.76
CA PRO A 647 19.26 8.10 -9.74
C PRO A 647 19.32 8.71 -8.33
N VAL A 648 18.41 8.28 -7.45
CA VAL A 648 18.34 8.78 -6.05
C VAL A 648 19.61 8.47 -5.28
N GLU A 649 20.28 7.38 -5.60
CA GLU A 649 21.51 6.91 -4.98
C GLU A 649 22.64 7.95 -5.03
N VAL A 650 22.68 8.80 -6.07
CA VAL A 650 23.68 9.88 -6.23
C VAL A 650 23.62 10.87 -5.06
N PHE A 651 22.45 11.05 -4.46
CA PHE A 651 22.24 12.00 -3.37
C PHE A 651 22.56 11.40 -1.99
N LEU A 652 22.59 10.07 -1.86
CA LEU A 652 22.72 9.39 -0.58
C LEU A 652 24.12 9.55 0.08
N THR A 653 25.14 9.92 -0.69
CA THR A 653 26.52 10.05 -0.23
C THR A 653 26.88 11.47 0.28
N GLY A 654 25.96 12.42 0.20
CA GLY A 654 26.18 13.83 0.58
C GLY A 654 25.79 14.16 2.02
N GLY A 655 25.99 15.43 2.40
CA GLY A 655 25.51 15.98 3.68
C GLY A 655 23.97 15.96 3.77
N THR A 656 23.41 16.11 4.97
CA THR A 656 21.97 15.97 5.25
C THR A 656 21.05 16.74 4.30
N LEU A 657 21.39 18.02 4.02
CA LEU A 657 20.58 18.84 3.11
C LEU A 657 20.60 18.31 1.66
N TRP A 658 21.74 17.81 1.20
CA TRP A 658 21.88 17.21 -0.12
C TRP A 658 21.18 15.86 -0.20
N ARG A 659 21.35 15.03 0.86
CA ARG A 659 20.80 13.68 0.96
C ARG A 659 19.26 13.64 0.93
N TYR A 660 18.61 14.62 1.56
CA TYR A 660 17.14 14.66 1.64
C TYR A 660 16.53 15.78 0.80
N GLY A 661 17.14 16.97 0.76
CA GLY A 661 16.57 18.14 0.08
C GLY A 661 16.52 18.01 -1.43
N ALA A 662 17.60 17.52 -2.06
CA ALA A 662 17.65 17.39 -3.51
C ALA A 662 16.67 16.33 -4.05
N PRO A 663 16.58 15.11 -3.49
CA PRO A 663 15.55 14.15 -3.91
C PRO A 663 14.11 14.64 -3.68
N CYS A 664 13.84 15.33 -2.55
CA CYS A 664 12.53 15.93 -2.30
C CYS A 664 12.19 16.99 -3.36
N LEU A 665 13.15 17.83 -3.74
CA LEU A 665 12.94 18.82 -4.80
C LEU A 665 12.67 18.18 -6.15
N LEU A 666 13.38 17.10 -6.49
CA LEU A 666 13.17 16.38 -7.76
C LEU A 666 11.82 15.63 -7.78
N ALA A 667 11.39 15.08 -6.64
CA ALA A 667 10.12 14.35 -6.56
C ALA A 667 8.90 15.28 -6.50
N LEU A 668 8.97 16.33 -5.66
CA LEU A 668 7.82 17.19 -5.37
C LEU A 668 7.82 18.49 -6.20
N GLY A 669 8.98 18.94 -6.66
CA GLY A 669 9.10 20.15 -7.48
C GLY A 669 8.26 20.16 -8.75
N PRO A 670 8.15 19.04 -9.50
CA PRO A 670 7.28 18.96 -10.67
C PRO A 670 5.81 19.30 -10.36
N MET A 671 5.34 19.00 -9.12
CA MET A 671 3.96 19.26 -8.70
C MET A 671 3.60 20.74 -8.71
N LEU A 672 4.55 21.61 -8.35
CA LEU A 672 4.32 23.05 -8.36
C LEU A 672 4.10 23.56 -9.79
N PHE A 673 4.98 23.15 -10.72
CA PHE A 673 4.84 23.53 -12.14
C PHE A 673 3.55 22.98 -12.75
N ALA A 674 3.27 21.69 -12.49
CA ALA A 674 2.06 21.04 -12.95
C ALA A 674 0.79 21.68 -12.38
N GLY A 675 0.80 22.07 -11.11
CA GLY A 675 -0.28 22.78 -10.45
C GLY A 675 -0.56 24.16 -11.09
N VAL A 676 0.49 24.92 -11.41
CA VAL A 676 0.34 26.22 -12.12
C VAL A 676 -0.24 26.02 -13.53
N ILE A 677 0.26 25.03 -14.26
CA ILE A 677 -0.24 24.70 -15.61
C ILE A 677 -1.70 24.30 -15.55
N PHE A 678 -2.07 23.45 -14.58
CA PHE A 678 -3.46 23.04 -14.37
C PHE A 678 -4.34 24.22 -13.99
N ALA A 679 -4.02 24.97 -12.94
CA ALA A 679 -4.83 26.07 -12.43
C ALA A 679 -5.07 27.15 -13.50
N ARG A 680 -4.04 27.48 -14.29
CA ARG A 680 -4.17 28.41 -15.41
C ARG A 680 -5.04 27.84 -16.53
N SER A 681 -4.87 26.56 -16.89
CA SER A 681 -5.68 25.91 -17.93
C SER A 681 -7.14 25.77 -17.51
N PHE A 682 -7.38 25.48 -16.23
CA PHE A 682 -8.73 25.39 -15.65
C PHE A 682 -9.42 26.75 -15.59
N ARG A 683 -8.69 27.83 -15.23
CA ARG A 683 -9.20 29.20 -15.26
C ARG A 683 -9.75 29.59 -16.64
N ASP A 684 -9.03 29.21 -17.69
CA ASP A 684 -9.33 29.60 -19.08
C ASP A 684 -10.29 28.60 -19.78
N ALA A 685 -10.69 27.50 -19.11
CA ALA A 685 -11.57 26.49 -19.69
C ALA A 685 -12.99 27.04 -19.93
N PRO A 686 -13.61 26.82 -21.10
CA PRO A 686 -14.97 27.31 -21.38
C PRO A 686 -16.02 26.65 -20.45
N GLN A 687 -15.85 25.34 -20.17
CA GLN A 687 -16.73 24.52 -19.35
C GLN A 687 -15.93 23.89 -18.23
N PRO A 688 -15.96 24.46 -17.01
CA PRO A 688 -15.12 24.00 -15.91
C PRO A 688 -15.51 22.60 -15.40
N ASP A 689 -16.81 22.27 -15.40
CA ASP A 689 -17.35 20.95 -15.08
C ASP A 689 -16.75 19.85 -15.99
N LEU A 690 -16.80 20.06 -17.30
CA LEU A 690 -16.24 19.13 -18.28
C LEU A 690 -14.70 19.09 -18.24
N ALA A 691 -14.07 20.25 -18.04
CA ALA A 691 -12.61 20.34 -17.94
C ALA A 691 -12.08 19.55 -16.75
N PHE A 692 -12.68 19.72 -15.57
CA PHE A 692 -12.31 18.99 -14.37
C PHE A 692 -12.63 17.50 -14.49
N GLY A 693 -13.83 17.15 -15.00
CA GLY A 693 -14.19 15.75 -15.28
C GLY A 693 -13.21 15.08 -16.25
N SER A 694 -12.78 15.79 -17.30
CA SER A 694 -11.78 15.28 -18.25
C SER A 694 -10.41 15.06 -17.58
N ASN A 695 -10.02 15.95 -16.67
CA ASN A 695 -8.78 15.82 -15.92
C ASN A 695 -8.78 14.55 -15.04
N ILE A 696 -9.87 14.33 -14.30
CA ILE A 696 -10.01 13.14 -13.45
C ILE A 696 -10.10 11.85 -14.31
N ALA A 697 -10.77 11.89 -15.47
CA ALA A 697 -10.77 10.76 -16.40
C ALA A 697 -9.34 10.44 -16.89
N GLY A 698 -8.53 11.47 -17.11
CA GLY A 698 -7.11 11.32 -17.41
C GLY A 698 -6.35 10.65 -16.27
N SER A 699 -6.64 11.00 -15.01
CA SER A 699 -6.00 10.39 -13.84
C SER A 699 -6.29 8.87 -13.75
N VAL A 700 -7.48 8.41 -14.18
CA VAL A 700 -7.75 6.96 -14.29
C VAL A 700 -6.80 6.30 -15.28
N VAL A 701 -6.56 6.91 -16.44
CA VAL A 701 -5.60 6.39 -17.43
C VAL A 701 -4.17 6.45 -16.90
N GLY A 702 -3.80 7.51 -16.18
CA GLY A 702 -2.50 7.61 -15.49
C GLY A 702 -2.30 6.50 -14.47
N GLY A 703 -3.31 6.20 -13.66
CA GLY A 703 -3.27 5.10 -12.70
C GLY A 703 -3.18 3.71 -13.34
N LEU A 704 -3.82 3.49 -14.49
CA LEU A 704 -3.59 2.27 -15.28
C LEU A 704 -2.19 2.24 -15.88
N ALA A 705 -1.67 3.38 -16.35
CA ALA A 705 -0.32 3.48 -16.90
C ALA A 705 0.79 3.30 -15.84
N GLU A 706 0.48 3.42 -14.54
CA GLU A 706 1.40 3.09 -13.44
C GLU A 706 1.90 1.64 -13.53
N GLN A 707 1.09 0.71 -14.04
CA GLN A 707 1.49 -0.70 -14.25
C GLN A 707 2.72 -0.85 -15.17
N LEU A 708 3.03 0.16 -15.98
CA LEU A 708 4.27 0.20 -16.75
C LEU A 708 5.52 0.26 -15.85
N SER A 709 5.37 0.59 -14.57
CA SER A 709 6.46 0.51 -13.58
C SER A 709 7.05 -0.91 -13.47
N MET A 710 6.22 -1.95 -13.62
CA MET A 710 6.66 -3.34 -13.63
C MET A 710 7.63 -3.65 -14.78
N LEU A 711 7.47 -2.96 -15.91
CA LEU A 711 8.31 -3.10 -17.10
C LEU A 711 9.51 -2.14 -17.08
N LEU A 712 9.27 -0.87 -16.76
CA LEU A 712 10.23 0.22 -16.93
C LEU A 712 11.01 0.55 -15.66
N GLY A 713 10.47 0.22 -14.48
CA GLY A 713 10.88 0.78 -13.20
C GLY A 713 10.24 2.15 -12.94
N PHE A 714 10.35 2.62 -11.70
CA PHE A 714 9.73 3.89 -11.29
C PHE A 714 10.43 5.13 -11.83
N GLN A 715 11.74 5.06 -12.06
CA GLN A 715 12.50 6.18 -12.60
C GLN A 715 12.08 6.50 -14.03
N HIS A 716 11.96 5.49 -14.88
CA HIS A 716 11.58 5.67 -16.27
C HIS A 716 10.07 5.93 -16.47
N LEU A 717 9.24 5.69 -15.44
CA LEU A 717 7.83 6.07 -15.45
C LEU A 717 7.65 7.60 -15.63
N LEU A 718 8.64 8.40 -15.21
CA LEU A 718 8.68 9.84 -15.47
C LEU A 718 8.70 10.21 -16.95
N LEU A 719 9.24 9.36 -17.82
CA LEU A 719 9.22 9.57 -19.27
C LEU A 719 7.79 9.42 -19.84
N VAL A 720 7.00 8.51 -19.25
CA VAL A 720 5.57 8.37 -19.62
C VAL A 720 4.78 9.60 -19.15
N ALA A 721 5.04 10.09 -17.94
CA ALA A 721 4.46 11.34 -17.45
C ALA A 721 4.84 12.53 -18.34
N LEU A 722 6.11 12.62 -18.74
CA LEU A 722 6.61 13.64 -19.66
C LEU A 722 5.89 13.59 -21.00
N LEU A 723 5.69 12.38 -21.58
CA LEU A 723 4.92 12.20 -22.81
C LEU A 723 3.51 12.77 -22.68
N PHE A 724 2.78 12.47 -21.59
CA PHE A 724 1.44 13.02 -21.37
C PHE A 724 1.47 14.55 -21.22
N TYR A 725 2.47 15.14 -20.55
CA TYR A 725 2.60 16.60 -20.50
C TYR A 725 2.86 17.21 -21.88
N LEU A 726 3.67 16.59 -22.72
CA LEU A 726 3.89 17.04 -24.10
C LEU A 726 2.62 16.94 -24.93
N LEU A 727 1.86 15.85 -24.81
CA LEU A 727 0.56 15.70 -25.47
C LEU A 727 -0.44 16.80 -25.01
N SER A 728 -0.36 17.25 -23.75
CA SER A 728 -1.19 18.34 -23.25
C SER A 728 -0.89 19.69 -23.93
N ILE A 729 0.36 19.92 -24.38
CA ILE A 729 0.73 21.14 -25.11
C ILE A 729 0.10 21.16 -26.50
N TRP A 730 0.13 20.03 -27.20
CA TRP A 730 -0.30 19.91 -28.60
C TRP A 730 -1.81 19.72 -28.76
N SER A 731 -2.50 19.48 -27.65
CA SER A 731 -3.96 19.34 -27.67
C SER A 731 -4.64 20.62 -28.15
N PRO A 732 -5.59 20.54 -29.10
CA PRO A 732 -6.27 21.72 -29.63
C PRO A 732 -6.93 22.49 -28.50
N ARG A 733 -6.66 23.80 -28.41
CA ARG A 733 -7.45 24.70 -27.57
C ARG A 733 -8.88 24.62 -28.08
N ALA A 734 -9.85 24.28 -27.23
CA ALA A 734 -11.26 24.30 -27.63
C ALA A 734 -11.58 25.67 -28.24
N ARG A 735 -11.64 25.73 -29.56
CA ARG A 735 -12.10 26.94 -30.25
C ARG A 735 -13.59 27.09 -29.86
N ILE A 736 -13.90 28.19 -29.22
CA ILE A 736 -15.28 28.63 -29.07
C ILE A 736 -15.79 28.75 -30.48
N ALA A 737 -16.66 27.83 -30.92
CA ALA A 737 -17.50 28.08 -32.05
C ALA A 737 -18.40 29.24 -31.61
N ALA A 738 -18.10 30.45 -32.09
CA ALA A 738 -18.97 31.59 -31.97
C ALA A 738 -20.24 31.25 -32.79
N THR A 739 -21.29 30.89 -32.07
CA THR A 739 -22.67 30.96 -32.58
C THR A 739 -23.53 31.61 -31.52
#